data_3d4b31e024b8ba79530b340b3aa96a25
#
_entry.id   3d4b31e024b8ba79530b340b3aa96a25
#
_cell.length_a   1.000
_cell.length_b   1.000
_cell.length_c   1.000
_cell.angle_alpha   90.00
_cell.angle_beta   90.00
_cell.angle_gamma   90.00
#
_symmetry.space_group_name_H-M   'P 1'
#
loop_
_entity.id
_entity.type
_entity.pdbx_description
1 polymer ?
#
loop_
_entity_poly.entity_id
_entity_poly.type
_entity_poly.pdbx_seq_one_letter_code
_entity_poly.pdbx_strand_id
1 'polypeptide(L)'
;NSGGLGLIEQNKFKLLLPASATNRRVPVALLPYNGREKLLVTNVGGLFTFDGQTCRPWRKEANEHIRFENVNKAVMTKDSLYVLGTLTNGIFAFDRRGKLQWHVNTSRGLQNNTVLGLHFDEANNLWAALDNGITYIRNNSHTRFIKPFKRDIGSVLSACFHNGYLYLATNQGLFFSRDNGKEFDAIPFPGMSSQALELAVFDGQLLCGHNSGTYRIDGERLTRLSDVSGGTCMKKAVIHQQEVLVQSSYTYLNIYRKNPAGQWTFSHSIDNFLQPIRHIEVDSQGRIWASHYYKGLFCLQLSSDLKTAEKAEYYPQIGDDVTQDLVDLFKIRGRIVLYNGGDYYTYDDLNNRIIPYDLLNDTPGVQGIRKSVALDNDTYWCVRQDEFSKIHFAGDSITKMKALPFSLFRNDLPDYDENIVKNPDGKLLFCLNNGIAIVDSDLEVYPYTPAGGIRMESVEAFANENEVIPLEISPKEIPRIDYANNSLTFRVSPESFTDINTQFRFELQGLDNDLPKLTDEATKTYNRLHWGEYTLRVSGYDSHGKFIGTVSYDFEILPPLYAGTQAIVLYAILVLLFFSLSYILIRRYLQKSKAKIAAEQEKLRREESERQEKEIIKLRNQNLEAELTFKGKELASSTMMLINKNEVLYEIKAELEAQKEKLGVHYPNKYFSKMVKLIEENLSSEDDWKIFQANFDLIHESFFRNLRSQYPDLTPNDLKICSLLRLNLTTKDIANFLGISLRGVEIARYRLRKKLQLPTDKNLVDFLIEFK
;
A
#
# COMPACT_ATOMS: atom_id res chain seq x y z
N ASN A 1 13.11 36.06 -40.84
CA ASN A 1 13.39 34.97 -39.91
C ASN A 1 14.31 33.88 -40.45
N SER A 2 14.78 33.92 -41.66
CA SER A 2 15.83 33.06 -42.22
C SER A 2 17.22 33.73 -42.17
N GLY A 3 17.38 34.74 -41.33
CA GLY A 3 18.44 35.72 -41.57
C GLY A 3 19.53 35.85 -40.52
N GLY A 4 19.72 34.91 -39.62
CA GLY A 4 20.78 34.98 -38.62
C GLY A 4 20.39 35.74 -37.34
N LEU A 5 21.38 36.23 -36.57
CA LEU A 5 21.24 36.95 -35.32
C LEU A 5 21.52 38.43 -35.49
N GLY A 6 20.62 39.27 -35.02
CA GLY A 6 20.78 40.71 -35.11
C GLY A 6 20.53 41.42 -33.78
N LEU A 7 21.12 42.57 -33.60
CA LEU A 7 20.92 43.47 -32.48
C LEU A 7 20.06 44.67 -32.92
N ILE A 8 19.07 44.98 -32.09
CA ILE A 8 18.30 46.24 -32.23
C ILE A 8 18.80 47.20 -31.18
N GLU A 9 19.45 48.29 -31.63
CA GLU A 9 19.95 49.34 -30.77
C GLU A 9 19.51 50.69 -31.29
N GLN A 10 18.89 51.49 -30.47
CA GLN A 10 18.34 52.81 -30.86
C GLN A 10 17.44 52.75 -32.12
N ASN A 11 16.55 51.75 -32.22
CA ASN A 11 15.70 51.49 -33.39
C ASN A 11 16.45 51.15 -34.70
N LYS A 12 17.74 50.86 -34.64
CA LYS A 12 18.53 50.42 -35.82
C LYS A 12 18.84 48.94 -35.70
N PHE A 13 18.61 48.20 -36.78
CA PHE A 13 18.96 46.79 -36.85
C PHE A 13 20.43 46.66 -37.32
N LYS A 14 21.23 45.92 -36.53
CA LYS A 14 22.60 45.55 -36.87
C LYS A 14 22.72 44.03 -36.91
N LEU A 15 23.07 43.48 -38.06
CA LEU A 15 23.32 42.06 -38.21
C LEU A 15 24.61 41.70 -37.44
N LEU A 16 24.54 40.82 -36.47
CA LEU A 16 25.67 40.33 -35.71
C LEU A 16 26.22 39.04 -36.29
N LEU A 17 25.33 38.15 -36.75
CA LEU A 17 25.72 36.81 -37.27
C LEU A 17 24.86 36.47 -38.49
N PRO A 18 25.46 36.25 -39.67
CA PRO A 18 24.69 35.82 -40.83
C PRO A 18 24.18 34.39 -40.72
N ALA A 19 23.10 34.06 -41.39
CA ALA A 19 22.50 32.73 -41.37
C ALA A 19 23.47 31.62 -41.78
N SER A 20 24.43 31.90 -42.63
CA SER A 20 25.46 30.97 -43.06
C SER A 20 26.36 30.47 -41.92
N ALA A 21 26.58 31.27 -40.87
CA ALA A 21 27.43 30.92 -39.74
C ALA A 21 26.80 29.81 -38.87
N THR A 22 25.49 29.62 -38.92
CA THR A 22 24.75 28.54 -38.22
C THR A 22 24.24 27.48 -39.21
N ASN A 23 24.79 27.40 -40.41
CA ASN A 23 24.29 26.55 -41.49
C ASN A 23 22.79 26.75 -41.79
N ARG A 24 22.34 28.01 -41.79
CA ARG A 24 20.93 28.44 -41.98
C ARG A 24 19.94 27.94 -40.91
N ARG A 25 20.42 27.53 -39.75
CA ARG A 25 19.57 27.20 -38.61
C ARG A 25 19.09 28.46 -37.93
N VAL A 26 17.84 28.46 -37.49
CA VAL A 26 17.22 29.63 -36.87
C VAL A 26 17.63 29.69 -35.38
N PRO A 27 18.18 30.82 -34.90
CA PRO A 27 18.42 31.02 -33.46
C PRO A 27 17.12 30.98 -32.67
N VAL A 28 17.13 30.21 -31.59
CA VAL A 28 16.03 30.05 -30.64
C VAL A 28 16.32 30.81 -29.36
N ALA A 29 17.54 30.71 -28.85
CA ALA A 29 17.95 31.37 -27.60
C ALA A 29 19.43 31.73 -27.64
N LEU A 30 19.78 32.76 -26.85
CA LEU A 30 21.14 33.20 -26.59
C LEU A 30 21.34 33.27 -25.08
N LEU A 31 22.04 32.27 -24.52
CA LEU A 31 22.19 32.07 -23.06
C LEU A 31 23.58 32.47 -22.58
N PRO A 32 23.76 32.88 -21.34
CA PRO A 32 25.09 33.11 -20.75
C PRO A 32 25.94 31.84 -20.82
N TYR A 33 27.24 31.95 -21.15
CA TYR A 33 28.12 30.78 -21.17
C TYR A 33 29.40 31.01 -20.34
N ASN A 34 30.37 31.74 -20.90
CA ASN A 34 31.65 31.92 -20.25
C ASN A 34 32.18 33.36 -20.52
N GLY A 35 32.23 34.19 -19.51
CA GLY A 35 32.64 35.58 -19.65
C GLY A 35 31.80 36.34 -20.68
N ARG A 36 32.40 36.72 -21.80
CA ARG A 36 31.72 37.42 -22.91
C ARG A 36 31.03 36.46 -23.89
N GLU A 37 31.38 35.18 -23.86
CA GLU A 37 30.78 34.19 -24.77
C GLU A 37 29.36 33.82 -24.32
N LYS A 38 28.51 33.57 -25.30
CA LYS A 38 27.12 33.11 -25.13
C LYS A 38 26.95 31.72 -25.75
N LEU A 39 26.03 30.95 -25.23
CA LEU A 39 25.55 29.74 -25.87
C LEU A 39 24.39 30.11 -26.80
N LEU A 40 24.59 29.93 -28.10
CA LEU A 40 23.60 30.09 -29.12
C LEU A 40 22.92 28.76 -29.39
N VAL A 41 21.62 28.68 -29.13
CA VAL A 41 20.79 27.53 -29.39
C VAL A 41 19.99 27.76 -30.66
N THR A 42 20.01 26.77 -31.56
CA THR A 42 19.29 26.84 -32.85
C THR A 42 18.14 25.79 -32.90
N ASN A 43 17.16 26.07 -33.75
CA ASN A 43 15.95 25.25 -33.86
C ASN A 43 16.20 23.81 -34.33
N VAL A 44 17.15 23.58 -35.22
CA VAL A 44 17.49 22.24 -35.70
C VAL A 44 18.85 21.85 -35.18
N GLY A 45 18.87 21.00 -34.17
CA GLY A 45 20.00 20.27 -33.62
C GLY A 45 21.38 20.98 -33.70
N GLY A 46 21.50 22.19 -33.17
CA GLY A 46 22.77 22.87 -33.16
C GLY A 46 22.96 23.83 -31.97
N LEU A 47 24.00 23.54 -31.20
CA LEU A 47 24.48 24.38 -30.10
C LEU A 47 25.84 24.94 -30.49
N PHE A 48 25.98 26.25 -30.32
CA PHE A 48 27.18 26.98 -30.73
C PHE A 48 27.62 27.92 -29.59
N THR A 49 28.93 28.15 -29.44
CA THR A 49 29.45 29.29 -28.70
C THR A 49 29.50 30.50 -29.60
N PHE A 50 29.10 31.66 -29.11
CA PHE A 50 29.07 32.93 -29.82
C PHE A 50 29.80 33.97 -28.98
N ASP A 51 30.85 34.60 -29.55
CA ASP A 51 31.71 35.60 -28.90
C ASP A 51 31.30 37.04 -29.20
N GLY A 52 30.22 37.26 -29.96
CA GLY A 52 29.76 38.55 -30.43
C GLY A 52 30.09 38.78 -31.92
N GLN A 53 30.96 37.97 -32.51
CA GLN A 53 31.36 38.08 -33.92
C GLN A 53 31.35 36.72 -34.65
N THR A 54 31.86 35.68 -33.99
CA THR A 54 32.01 34.36 -34.57
C THR A 54 31.22 33.28 -33.82
N CYS A 55 30.85 32.22 -34.52
CA CYS A 55 30.08 31.12 -34.05
C CYS A 55 30.84 29.82 -34.23
N ARG A 56 31.02 29.02 -33.16
CA ARG A 56 31.69 27.71 -33.21
C ARG A 56 30.79 26.63 -32.64
N PRO A 57 30.75 25.41 -33.18
CA PRO A 57 30.01 24.33 -32.55
C PRO A 57 30.39 24.18 -31.09
N TRP A 58 29.41 24.08 -30.25
CA TRP A 58 29.62 23.82 -28.82
C TRP A 58 30.02 22.35 -28.62
N ARG A 59 29.93 21.78 -27.51
CA ARG A 59 30.38 20.42 -27.17
C ARG A 59 29.78 19.37 -28.14
N LYS A 60 30.63 18.44 -28.63
CA LYS A 60 30.21 17.41 -29.57
C LYS A 60 29.13 16.50 -29.00
N GLU A 61 29.32 16.05 -27.76
CA GLU A 61 28.36 15.16 -27.05
C GLU A 61 26.97 15.77 -26.97
N ALA A 62 26.85 17.01 -26.50
CA ALA A 62 25.57 17.70 -26.44
C ALA A 62 24.90 17.85 -27.82
N ASN A 63 25.69 18.17 -28.85
CA ASN A 63 25.19 18.27 -30.20
C ASN A 63 24.73 16.93 -30.78
N GLU A 64 25.35 15.81 -30.41
CA GLU A 64 24.91 14.47 -30.81
C GLU A 64 23.55 14.11 -30.23
N HIS A 65 23.31 14.44 -28.96
CA HIS A 65 22.01 14.19 -28.32
C HIS A 65 20.83 14.91 -28.99
N ILE A 66 21.06 16.15 -29.48
CA ILE A 66 19.99 16.95 -30.07
C ILE A 66 20.05 17.03 -31.61
N ARG A 67 20.90 16.23 -32.25
CA ARG A 67 21.21 16.31 -33.70
C ARG A 67 19.96 16.30 -34.59
N PHE A 68 18.97 15.54 -34.23
CA PHE A 68 17.73 15.36 -34.99
C PHE A 68 16.52 16.04 -34.32
N GLU A 69 16.75 16.80 -33.23
CA GLU A 69 15.69 17.42 -32.47
C GLU A 69 15.35 18.81 -32.97
N ASN A 70 14.07 19.14 -32.94
CA ASN A 70 13.58 20.48 -33.19
C ASN A 70 13.49 21.24 -31.87
N VAL A 71 14.53 21.97 -31.50
CA VAL A 71 14.54 22.81 -30.29
C VAL A 71 13.65 24.05 -30.50
N ASN A 72 12.69 24.24 -29.61
CA ASN A 72 11.75 25.36 -29.65
C ASN A 72 12.03 26.42 -28.59
N LYS A 73 12.51 25.99 -27.41
CA LYS A 73 12.82 26.88 -26.28
C LYS A 73 14.11 26.45 -25.61
N ALA A 74 14.81 27.41 -25.02
CA ALA A 74 15.97 27.13 -24.19
C ALA A 74 16.06 28.16 -23.06
N VAL A 75 16.38 27.69 -21.86
CA VAL A 75 16.58 28.50 -20.66
C VAL A 75 17.80 27.98 -19.89
N MET A 76 18.30 28.80 -18.97
CA MET A 76 19.40 28.41 -18.09
C MET A 76 18.95 28.48 -16.63
N THR A 77 19.28 27.45 -15.87
CA THR A 77 19.02 27.40 -14.42
C THR A 77 19.97 28.30 -13.64
N LYS A 78 19.64 28.60 -12.36
CA LYS A 78 20.52 29.35 -11.45
C LYS A 78 21.86 28.62 -11.22
N ASP A 79 21.84 27.30 -11.21
CA ASP A 79 23.00 26.37 -11.08
C ASP A 79 23.68 26.06 -12.41
N SER A 80 23.35 26.84 -13.45
CA SER A 80 24.03 26.83 -14.76
C SER A 80 23.82 25.57 -15.61
N LEU A 81 22.68 24.90 -15.49
CA LEU A 81 22.25 23.92 -16.48
C LEU A 81 21.58 24.60 -17.67
N TYR A 82 21.84 24.10 -18.86
CA TYR A 82 21.16 24.52 -20.08
C TYR A 82 20.00 23.57 -20.37
N VAL A 83 18.78 24.07 -20.29
CA VAL A 83 17.55 23.31 -20.47
C VAL A 83 16.93 23.64 -21.81
N LEU A 84 16.77 22.64 -22.65
CA LEU A 84 16.26 22.73 -24.02
C LEU A 84 14.93 22.01 -24.14
N GLY A 85 13.89 22.71 -24.55
CA GLY A 85 12.60 22.12 -24.90
C GLY A 85 12.48 21.89 -26.40
N THR A 86 12.12 20.68 -26.77
CA THR A 86 11.97 20.24 -28.17
C THR A 86 10.51 20.11 -28.56
N LEU A 87 10.24 20.02 -29.88
CA LEU A 87 8.88 19.80 -30.39
C LEU A 87 8.51 18.31 -30.42
N THR A 88 9.46 17.39 -30.36
CA THR A 88 9.22 15.96 -30.63
C THR A 88 9.68 15.03 -29.52
N ASN A 89 10.60 15.44 -28.65
CA ASN A 89 11.27 14.56 -27.71
C ASN A 89 11.45 15.14 -26.29
N GLY A 90 10.59 16.07 -25.91
CA GLY A 90 10.54 16.63 -24.56
C GLY A 90 11.69 17.57 -24.23
N ILE A 91 12.28 17.42 -23.04
CA ILE A 91 13.17 18.40 -22.43
C ILE A 91 14.53 17.76 -22.12
N PHE A 92 15.61 18.38 -22.57
CA PHE A 92 16.99 17.98 -22.31
C PHE A 92 17.66 19.01 -21.39
N ALA A 93 18.48 18.54 -20.43
CA ALA A 93 19.30 19.41 -19.59
C ALA A 93 20.78 19.02 -19.70
N PHE A 94 21.62 19.98 -20.00
CA PHE A 94 23.07 19.82 -20.12
C PHE A 94 23.81 20.69 -19.12
N ASP A 95 24.91 20.20 -18.59
CA ASP A 95 25.84 21.03 -17.81
C ASP A 95 26.71 21.92 -18.73
N ARG A 96 27.51 22.80 -18.11
CA ARG A 96 28.45 23.67 -18.86
C ARG A 96 29.50 22.93 -19.68
N ARG A 97 29.72 21.63 -19.37
CA ARG A 97 30.66 20.78 -20.13
C ARG A 97 29.96 20.09 -21.30
N GLY A 98 28.64 20.25 -21.44
CA GLY A 98 27.85 19.62 -22.50
C GLY A 98 27.47 18.17 -22.18
N LYS A 99 27.67 17.73 -20.96
CA LYS A 99 27.23 16.41 -20.52
C LYS A 99 25.74 16.46 -20.21
N LEU A 100 25.00 15.49 -20.77
CA LEU A 100 23.58 15.33 -20.47
C LEU A 100 23.41 14.96 -18.98
N GLN A 101 22.67 15.79 -18.24
CA GLN A 101 22.32 15.55 -16.84
C GLN A 101 21.04 14.77 -16.73
N TRP A 102 20.01 15.20 -17.45
CA TRP A 102 18.73 14.49 -17.52
C TRP A 102 17.99 14.81 -18.83
N HIS A 103 17.10 13.90 -19.18
CA HIS A 103 16.19 14.01 -20.33
C HIS A 103 14.81 13.50 -19.88
N VAL A 104 13.78 14.29 -20.10
CA VAL A 104 12.39 13.96 -19.76
C VAL A 104 11.51 14.09 -20.99
N ASN A 105 10.81 13.00 -21.29
CA ASN A 105 9.84 12.90 -22.37
C ASN A 105 8.63 12.07 -21.93
N THR A 106 7.69 11.78 -22.83
CA THR A 106 6.49 10.98 -22.49
C THR A 106 6.82 9.58 -21.95
N SER A 107 7.95 9.00 -22.33
CA SER A 107 8.40 7.71 -21.78
C SER A 107 8.96 7.81 -20.37
N ARG A 108 9.13 9.03 -19.86
CA ARG A 108 9.67 9.37 -18.55
C ARG A 108 8.77 10.29 -17.73
N GLY A 109 7.47 10.29 -18.05
CA GLY A 109 6.44 10.97 -17.27
C GLY A 109 6.09 12.38 -17.72
N LEU A 110 6.67 12.91 -18.79
CA LEU A 110 6.20 14.15 -19.39
C LEU A 110 4.83 13.89 -20.05
N GLN A 111 3.88 14.81 -19.86
CA GLN A 111 2.53 14.66 -20.38
C GLN A 111 2.49 14.69 -21.92
N ASN A 112 3.33 15.51 -22.54
CA ASN A 112 3.47 15.65 -24.00
C ASN A 112 4.91 16.01 -24.36
N ASN A 113 5.41 15.54 -25.50
CA ASN A 113 6.78 15.81 -25.93
C ASN A 113 7.00 17.19 -26.53
N THR A 114 5.93 17.86 -26.96
CA THR A 114 6.00 19.17 -27.59
C THR A 114 6.07 20.29 -26.56
N VAL A 115 7.23 20.91 -26.43
CA VAL A 115 7.49 21.97 -25.47
C VAL A 115 7.30 23.34 -26.14
N LEU A 116 6.33 24.11 -25.68
CA LEU A 116 6.00 25.44 -26.19
C LEU A 116 6.59 26.57 -25.36
N GLY A 117 6.83 26.34 -24.07
CA GLY A 117 7.38 27.32 -23.15
C GLY A 117 8.18 26.67 -22.03
N LEU A 118 9.20 27.38 -21.53
CA LEU A 118 10.00 26.99 -20.37
C LEU A 118 10.20 28.21 -19.46
N HIS A 119 10.01 28.03 -18.17
CA HIS A 119 10.24 29.08 -17.17
C HIS A 119 10.74 28.47 -15.87
N PHE A 120 11.73 29.10 -15.21
CA PHE A 120 12.16 28.74 -13.88
C PHE A 120 11.53 29.69 -12.86
N ASP A 121 10.96 29.10 -11.80
CA ASP A 121 10.47 29.85 -10.66
C ASP A 121 11.60 30.34 -9.73
N GLU A 122 11.25 31.05 -8.68
CA GLU A 122 12.21 31.58 -7.72
C GLU A 122 12.96 30.47 -6.97
N ALA A 123 12.34 29.30 -6.78
CA ALA A 123 12.91 28.12 -6.17
C ALA A 123 13.77 27.29 -7.13
N ASN A 124 13.99 27.77 -8.37
CA ASN A 124 14.75 27.09 -9.43
C ASN A 124 14.11 25.79 -9.93
N ASN A 125 12.79 25.66 -9.82
CA ASN A 125 12.04 24.57 -10.43
C ASN A 125 11.54 24.98 -11.81
N LEU A 126 11.39 24.00 -12.70
CA LEU A 126 11.05 24.24 -14.09
C LEU A 126 9.54 24.09 -14.35
N TRP A 127 8.94 25.09 -14.92
CA TRP A 127 7.62 25.09 -15.51
C TRP A 127 7.74 24.92 -17.02
N ALA A 128 7.12 23.87 -17.56
CA ALA A 128 7.08 23.60 -18.99
C ALA A 128 5.64 23.68 -19.49
N ALA A 129 5.38 24.64 -20.37
CA ALA A 129 4.15 24.67 -21.15
C ALA A 129 4.29 23.71 -22.32
N LEU A 130 3.41 22.75 -22.42
CA LEU A 130 3.38 21.72 -23.44
C LEU A 130 2.23 21.99 -24.43
N ASP A 131 2.21 21.29 -25.55
CA ASP A 131 1.08 21.35 -26.49
C ASP A 131 -0.22 20.83 -25.84
N ASN A 132 -0.09 19.94 -24.84
CA ASN A 132 -1.19 19.47 -24.02
C ASN A 132 -0.85 19.60 -22.53
N GLY A 133 -1.20 20.76 -21.94
CA GLY A 133 -1.08 21.03 -20.52
C GLY A 133 0.23 21.67 -20.06
N ILE A 134 0.41 21.70 -18.76
CA ILE A 134 1.57 22.30 -18.09
C ILE A 134 2.20 21.23 -17.19
N THR A 135 3.51 21.14 -17.22
CA THR A 135 4.28 20.24 -16.36
C THR A 135 5.20 21.06 -15.45
N TYR A 136 5.19 20.70 -14.18
CA TYR A 136 6.09 21.23 -13.17
C TYR A 136 7.17 20.19 -12.85
N ILE A 137 8.45 20.56 -12.96
CA ILE A 137 9.60 19.70 -12.74
C ILE A 137 10.44 20.28 -11.61
N ARG A 138 10.54 19.54 -10.50
CA ARG A 138 11.43 19.90 -9.39
C ARG A 138 12.87 19.61 -9.78
N ASN A 139 13.69 20.65 -9.90
CA ASN A 139 15.07 20.54 -10.35
C ASN A 139 16.02 20.01 -9.27
N ASN A 140 15.78 20.33 -7.99
CA ASN A 140 16.65 20.00 -6.88
C ASN A 140 16.00 19.00 -5.91
N SER A 141 15.47 17.89 -6.42
CA SER A 141 14.93 16.84 -5.56
C SER A 141 16.03 15.90 -5.06
N HIS A 142 16.12 15.72 -3.75
CA HIS A 142 17.03 14.76 -3.10
C HIS A 142 16.51 13.32 -3.10
N THR A 143 15.27 13.14 -3.55
CA THR A 143 14.64 11.83 -3.72
C THR A 143 14.53 11.54 -5.21
N ARG A 144 15.18 10.49 -5.66
CA ARG A 144 15.11 10.03 -7.05
C ARG A 144 14.10 8.90 -7.15
N PHE A 145 13.06 9.12 -7.93
CA PHE A 145 12.06 8.09 -8.24
C PHE A 145 12.45 7.36 -9.53
N ILE A 146 12.42 6.04 -9.49
CA ILE A 146 12.60 5.16 -10.64
C ILE A 146 11.27 4.44 -10.86
N LYS A 147 10.49 4.90 -11.84
CA LYS A 147 9.18 4.37 -12.18
C LYS A 147 9.11 3.98 -13.65
N PRO A 148 8.49 2.86 -14.01
CA PRO A 148 8.23 2.49 -15.39
C PRO A 148 7.00 3.22 -15.92
N PHE A 149 7.17 4.13 -16.87
CA PHE A 149 6.05 4.88 -17.46
C PHE A 149 5.30 4.14 -18.56
N LYS A 150 5.94 3.12 -19.16
CA LYS A 150 5.36 2.34 -20.27
C LYS A 150 4.49 1.17 -19.78
N ARG A 151 4.63 0.77 -18.53
CA ARG A 151 4.00 -0.42 -17.97
C ARG A 151 3.72 -0.22 -16.50
N ASP A 152 2.57 -0.64 -16.06
CA ASP A 152 2.30 -0.83 -14.64
C ASP A 152 2.91 -2.16 -14.20
N ILE A 153 3.77 -2.13 -13.19
CA ILE A 153 4.42 -3.32 -12.62
C ILE A 153 3.82 -3.72 -11.27
N GLY A 154 2.87 -2.95 -10.78
CA GLY A 154 2.28 -3.15 -9.47
C GLY A 154 3.19 -2.77 -8.32
N SER A 155 2.79 -3.12 -7.10
CA SER A 155 3.54 -2.83 -5.88
C SER A 155 4.87 -3.58 -5.85
N VAL A 156 5.96 -2.83 -5.66
CA VAL A 156 7.30 -3.39 -5.51
C VAL A 156 7.46 -3.86 -4.06
N LEU A 157 7.70 -5.14 -3.87
CA LEU A 157 7.90 -5.78 -2.57
C LEU A 157 9.38 -5.86 -2.20
N SER A 158 10.25 -6.01 -3.20
CA SER A 158 11.70 -6.03 -3.03
C SER A 158 12.41 -5.55 -4.29
N ALA A 159 13.59 -4.95 -4.13
CA ALA A 159 14.38 -4.43 -5.24
C ALA A 159 15.87 -4.67 -5.00
N CYS A 160 16.64 -4.85 -6.07
CA CYS A 160 18.09 -5.06 -5.95
C CYS A 160 18.81 -4.58 -7.20
N PHE A 161 19.87 -3.77 -7.02
CA PHE A 161 20.89 -3.58 -8.06
C PHE A 161 21.95 -4.68 -7.95
N HIS A 162 22.12 -5.45 -9.00
CA HIS A 162 23.10 -6.53 -9.01
C HIS A 162 23.68 -6.70 -10.43
N ASN A 163 25.02 -6.71 -10.54
CA ASN A 163 25.76 -6.94 -11.79
C ASN A 163 25.29 -6.07 -12.98
N GLY A 164 25.02 -4.77 -12.74
CA GLY A 164 24.60 -3.82 -13.76
C GLY A 164 23.14 -3.93 -14.19
N TYR A 165 22.33 -4.60 -13.39
CA TYR A 165 20.88 -4.65 -13.56
C TYR A 165 20.16 -4.17 -12.30
N LEU A 166 19.01 -3.53 -12.49
CA LEU A 166 18.01 -3.33 -11.44
C LEU A 166 16.95 -4.43 -11.59
N TYR A 167 16.71 -5.17 -10.52
CA TYR A 167 15.65 -6.17 -10.43
C TYR A 167 14.57 -5.69 -9.50
N LEU A 168 13.31 -5.93 -9.87
CA LEU A 168 12.14 -5.58 -9.09
C LEU A 168 11.24 -6.81 -8.92
N ALA A 169 11.04 -7.20 -7.67
CA ALA A 169 10.05 -8.20 -7.27
C ALA A 169 8.76 -7.49 -6.92
N THR A 170 7.68 -7.81 -7.63
CA THR A 170 6.40 -7.11 -7.49
C THR A 170 5.24 -8.09 -7.32
N ASN A 171 4.09 -7.57 -6.92
CA ASN A 171 2.86 -8.35 -6.85
C ASN A 171 2.34 -8.83 -8.22
N GLN A 172 2.86 -8.29 -9.33
CA GLN A 172 2.51 -8.68 -10.69
C GLN A 172 3.58 -9.53 -11.39
N GLY A 173 4.78 -9.65 -10.81
CA GLY A 173 5.84 -10.45 -11.38
C GLY A 173 7.25 -10.02 -11.01
N LEU A 174 8.20 -10.65 -11.66
CA LEU A 174 9.61 -10.31 -11.58
C LEU A 174 10.02 -9.53 -12.82
N PHE A 175 10.63 -8.36 -12.61
CA PHE A 175 11.07 -7.47 -13.67
C PHE A 175 12.55 -7.16 -13.53
N PHE A 176 13.17 -6.81 -14.64
CA PHE A 176 14.53 -6.30 -14.66
C PHE A 176 14.68 -5.12 -15.62
N SER A 177 15.69 -4.32 -15.38
CA SER A 177 16.17 -3.28 -16.29
C SER A 177 17.68 -3.26 -16.28
N ARG A 178 18.29 -3.03 -17.43
CA ARG A 178 19.74 -2.78 -17.49
C ARG A 178 20.03 -1.40 -16.90
N ASP A 179 20.92 -1.32 -15.94
CA ASP A 179 21.37 -0.06 -15.38
C ASP A 179 22.38 0.61 -16.36
N ASN A 180 21.82 1.26 -17.36
CA ASN A 180 22.61 2.05 -18.33
C ASN A 180 22.57 3.56 -18.03
N GLY A 181 21.98 3.96 -16.90
CA GLY A 181 21.82 5.36 -16.48
C GLY A 181 20.87 6.19 -17.36
N LYS A 182 20.25 5.60 -18.40
CA LYS A 182 19.47 6.34 -19.41
C LYS A 182 17.97 6.16 -19.28
N GLU A 183 17.48 4.94 -19.34
CA GLU A 183 16.03 4.65 -19.26
C GLU A 183 15.77 3.47 -18.34
N PHE A 184 14.74 3.60 -17.51
CA PHE A 184 14.19 2.48 -16.76
C PHE A 184 13.11 1.83 -17.63
N ASP A 185 13.44 0.71 -18.23
CA ASP A 185 12.49 -0.13 -18.97
C ASP A 185 12.26 -1.43 -18.17
N ALA A 186 11.08 -1.57 -17.58
CA ALA A 186 10.74 -2.74 -16.80
C ALA A 186 10.46 -3.93 -17.73
N ILE A 187 11.45 -4.77 -17.93
CA ILE A 187 11.36 -5.98 -18.76
C ILE A 187 10.90 -7.13 -17.87
N PRO A 188 9.76 -7.79 -18.15
CA PRO A 188 9.34 -8.95 -17.38
C PRO A 188 10.19 -10.16 -17.71
N PHE A 189 10.50 -10.97 -16.70
CA PHE A 189 11.03 -12.29 -16.95
C PHE A 189 9.94 -13.22 -17.53
N PRO A 190 10.21 -13.95 -18.59
CA PRO A 190 9.25 -14.88 -19.17
C PRO A 190 8.79 -15.93 -18.14
N GLY A 191 7.48 -16.15 -18.04
CA GLY A 191 6.89 -17.11 -17.10
C GLY A 191 6.85 -16.69 -15.64
N MET A 192 7.24 -15.43 -15.31
CA MET A 192 7.26 -14.91 -13.94
C MET A 192 6.19 -13.82 -13.73
N SER A 193 4.97 -14.08 -14.20
CA SER A 193 3.85 -13.13 -14.15
C SER A 193 2.99 -13.24 -12.89
N SER A 194 3.38 -14.05 -11.91
CA SER A 194 2.77 -14.07 -10.57
C SER A 194 3.70 -13.38 -9.57
N GLN A 195 3.22 -13.20 -8.36
CA GLN A 195 3.91 -12.44 -7.32
C GLN A 195 5.35 -12.93 -7.07
N ALA A 196 6.30 -12.02 -7.19
CA ALA A 196 7.67 -12.16 -6.71
C ALA A 196 7.77 -11.45 -5.36
N LEU A 197 8.26 -12.14 -4.34
CA LEU A 197 8.11 -11.76 -2.95
C LEU A 197 9.38 -11.17 -2.35
N GLU A 198 10.52 -11.73 -2.69
CA GLU A 198 11.81 -11.30 -2.13
C GLU A 198 12.93 -11.40 -3.17
N LEU A 199 13.85 -10.44 -3.08
CA LEU A 199 15.14 -10.45 -3.74
C LEU A 199 16.22 -10.32 -2.67
N ALA A 200 17.15 -11.27 -2.63
CA ALA A 200 18.26 -11.23 -1.69
C ALA A 200 19.56 -11.73 -2.32
N VAL A 201 20.67 -11.10 -1.95
CA VAL A 201 22.01 -11.48 -2.43
C VAL A 201 22.74 -12.23 -1.32
N PHE A 202 23.09 -13.47 -1.58
CA PHE A 202 23.87 -14.30 -0.68
C PHE A 202 25.16 -14.77 -1.38
N ASP A 203 26.30 -14.42 -0.83
CA ASP A 203 27.63 -14.75 -1.36
C ASP A 203 27.78 -14.43 -2.86
N GLY A 204 27.28 -13.24 -3.26
CA GLY A 204 27.29 -12.76 -4.65
C GLY A 204 26.27 -13.40 -5.59
N GLN A 205 25.39 -14.25 -5.11
CA GLN A 205 24.31 -14.85 -5.87
C GLN A 205 22.98 -14.20 -5.54
N LEU A 206 22.27 -13.68 -6.55
CA LEU A 206 20.96 -13.09 -6.40
C LEU A 206 19.89 -14.19 -6.47
N LEU A 207 19.12 -14.30 -5.42
CA LEU A 207 17.98 -15.22 -5.30
C LEU A 207 16.67 -14.46 -5.29
N CYS A 208 15.65 -15.07 -5.88
CA CYS A 208 14.28 -14.56 -5.91
C CYS A 208 13.33 -15.60 -5.34
N GLY A 209 12.61 -15.22 -4.29
CA GLY A 209 11.44 -15.95 -3.82
C GLY A 209 10.21 -15.53 -4.61
N HIS A 210 9.48 -16.48 -5.16
CA HIS A 210 8.37 -16.27 -6.07
C HIS A 210 7.23 -17.25 -5.79
N ASN A 211 6.01 -16.91 -6.20
CA ASN A 211 4.85 -17.79 -6.05
C ASN A 211 5.03 -19.18 -6.69
N SER A 212 5.80 -19.29 -7.77
CA SER A 212 6.04 -20.57 -8.45
C SER A 212 7.29 -21.31 -7.99
N GLY A 213 7.99 -20.81 -6.97
CA GLY A 213 9.20 -21.41 -6.44
C GLY A 213 10.31 -20.39 -6.17
N THR A 214 11.51 -20.88 -5.99
CA THR A 214 12.69 -20.04 -5.75
C THR A 214 13.65 -20.13 -6.92
N TYR A 215 14.17 -19.01 -7.34
CA TYR A 215 15.01 -18.87 -8.52
C TYR A 215 16.33 -18.17 -8.19
N ARG A 216 17.41 -18.60 -8.86
CA ARG A 216 18.65 -17.84 -8.95
C ARG A 216 18.61 -17.01 -10.23
N ILE A 217 18.99 -15.76 -10.09
CA ILE A 217 19.03 -14.79 -11.19
C ILE A 217 20.49 -14.57 -11.60
N ASP A 218 20.77 -14.71 -12.89
CA ASP A 218 22.08 -14.45 -13.48
C ASP A 218 21.88 -13.62 -14.75
N GLY A 219 22.03 -12.29 -14.62
CA GLY A 219 21.67 -11.35 -15.68
C GLY A 219 20.19 -11.50 -16.08
N GLU A 220 19.95 -11.89 -17.32
CA GLU A 220 18.59 -12.06 -17.87
C GLU A 220 18.13 -13.53 -17.82
N ARG A 221 18.85 -14.40 -17.09
CA ARG A 221 18.56 -15.83 -17.00
C ARG A 221 18.07 -16.19 -15.61
N LEU A 222 17.09 -17.08 -15.57
CA LEU A 222 16.57 -17.68 -14.35
C LEU A 222 16.95 -19.16 -14.28
N THR A 223 17.43 -19.56 -13.12
CA THR A 223 17.63 -20.96 -12.79
C THR A 223 16.72 -21.30 -11.63
N ARG A 224 15.77 -22.20 -11.82
CA ARG A 224 14.87 -22.65 -10.75
C ARG A 224 15.64 -23.50 -9.77
N LEU A 225 15.63 -23.14 -8.51
CA LEU A 225 16.25 -23.86 -7.41
C LEU A 225 15.26 -24.78 -6.70
N SER A 226 14.04 -24.31 -6.51
CA SER A 226 12.97 -25.03 -5.81
C SER A 226 11.63 -24.77 -6.49
N ASP A 227 10.73 -25.73 -6.44
CA ASP A 227 9.33 -25.62 -6.88
C ASP A 227 8.37 -25.36 -5.71
N VAL A 228 8.89 -25.19 -4.50
CA VAL A 228 8.09 -24.84 -3.33
C VAL A 228 7.58 -23.42 -3.45
N SER A 229 6.27 -23.29 -3.52
CA SER A 229 5.57 -22.01 -3.78
C SER A 229 5.69 -21.03 -2.63
N GLY A 230 5.84 -19.75 -2.98
CA GLY A 230 5.68 -18.66 -2.03
C GLY A 230 6.87 -18.42 -1.12
N GLY A 231 8.08 -18.38 -1.65
CA GLY A 231 9.27 -18.02 -0.89
C GLY A 231 9.22 -16.55 -0.43
N THR A 232 8.96 -16.31 0.87
CA THR A 232 8.66 -14.97 1.40
C THR A 232 9.80 -14.29 2.13
N CYS A 233 10.64 -15.06 2.82
CA CYS A 233 11.75 -14.51 3.62
C CYS A 233 12.91 -15.50 3.64
N MET A 234 14.11 -15.05 3.27
CA MET A 234 15.32 -15.86 3.27
C MET A 234 16.33 -15.31 4.28
N LYS A 235 16.91 -16.19 5.08
CA LYS A 235 17.97 -15.84 6.03
C LYS A 235 19.16 -16.81 5.91
N LYS A 236 20.34 -16.23 5.84
CA LYS A 236 21.58 -16.98 5.94
C LYS A 236 21.90 -17.22 7.41
N ALA A 237 22.14 -18.46 7.77
CA ALA A 237 22.40 -18.87 9.15
C ALA A 237 23.42 -20.00 9.26
N VAL A 238 23.96 -20.15 10.45
CA VAL A 238 24.75 -21.32 10.83
C VAL A 238 23.95 -22.10 11.86
N ILE A 239 23.49 -23.31 11.50
CA ILE A 239 22.71 -24.19 12.36
C ILE A 239 23.49 -25.50 12.49
N HIS A 240 23.76 -25.99 13.69
CA HIS A 240 24.59 -27.17 13.95
C HIS A 240 25.92 -27.15 13.18
N GLN A 241 26.61 -25.98 13.16
CA GLN A 241 27.87 -25.74 12.42
C GLN A 241 27.74 -25.86 10.88
N GLN A 242 26.52 -25.96 10.35
CA GLN A 242 26.26 -26.03 8.91
C GLN A 242 25.81 -24.64 8.43
N GLU A 243 26.50 -24.08 7.44
CA GLU A 243 26.04 -22.85 6.76
C GLU A 243 24.90 -23.18 5.82
N VAL A 244 23.74 -22.57 6.05
CA VAL A 244 22.53 -22.79 5.27
C VAL A 244 21.78 -21.50 4.98
N LEU A 245 20.92 -21.51 3.95
CA LEU A 245 19.83 -20.55 3.86
C LEU A 245 18.56 -21.23 4.33
N VAL A 246 17.83 -20.53 5.18
CA VAL A 246 16.48 -20.89 5.60
C VAL A 246 15.52 -19.96 4.88
N GLN A 247 14.49 -20.51 4.26
CA GLN A 247 13.45 -19.73 3.58
C GLN A 247 12.08 -20.13 4.09
N SER A 248 11.27 -19.15 4.45
CA SER A 248 9.83 -19.37 4.65
C SER A 248 9.08 -19.39 3.33
N SER A 249 8.04 -20.18 3.29
CA SER A 249 7.11 -20.25 2.16
C SER A 249 5.67 -20.34 2.67
N TYR A 250 4.69 -20.42 1.76
CA TYR A 250 3.29 -20.50 2.16
C TYR A 250 2.93 -21.70 3.06
N THR A 251 3.78 -22.73 3.08
CA THR A 251 3.48 -23.95 3.84
C THR A 251 4.70 -24.50 4.57
N TYR A 252 5.89 -24.28 4.01
CA TYR A 252 7.11 -24.94 4.46
C TYR A 252 8.18 -23.94 4.90
N LEU A 253 9.07 -24.41 5.76
CA LEU A 253 10.41 -23.86 5.88
C LEU A 253 11.37 -24.70 5.03
N ASN A 254 12.14 -24.05 4.18
CA ASN A 254 13.00 -24.68 3.19
C ASN A 254 14.47 -24.46 3.53
N ILE A 255 15.28 -25.47 3.31
CA ILE A 255 16.72 -25.43 3.54
C ILE A 255 17.45 -25.48 2.20
N TYR A 256 18.37 -24.53 2.02
CA TYR A 256 19.29 -24.49 0.89
C TYR A 256 20.72 -24.70 1.40
N ARG A 257 21.52 -25.42 0.61
CA ARG A 257 22.92 -25.68 0.90
C ARG A 257 23.79 -25.33 -0.30
N LYS A 258 25.05 -25.04 -0.06
CA LYS A 258 26.01 -24.85 -1.15
C LYS A 258 26.41 -26.18 -1.77
N ASN A 259 26.40 -26.25 -3.09
CA ASN A 259 27.02 -27.33 -3.82
C ASN A 259 28.56 -27.17 -3.83
N PRO A 260 29.33 -28.15 -4.33
CA PRO A 260 30.79 -28.07 -4.41
C PRO A 260 31.32 -26.88 -5.21
N ALA A 261 30.52 -26.30 -6.10
CA ALA A 261 30.85 -25.08 -6.85
C ALA A 261 30.54 -23.78 -6.05
N GLY A 262 30.14 -23.87 -4.80
CA GLY A 262 29.79 -22.74 -3.96
C GLY A 262 28.44 -22.09 -4.27
N GLN A 263 27.61 -22.75 -5.07
CA GLN A 263 26.30 -22.24 -5.45
C GLN A 263 25.22 -22.76 -4.50
N TRP A 264 24.29 -21.86 -4.13
CA TRP A 264 23.14 -22.23 -3.35
C TRP A 264 22.18 -23.09 -4.16
N THR A 265 21.75 -24.20 -3.59
CA THR A 265 20.81 -25.17 -4.18
C THR A 265 19.78 -25.58 -3.13
N PHE A 266 18.57 -25.86 -3.56
CA PHE A 266 17.54 -26.40 -2.68
C PHE A 266 17.96 -27.79 -2.18
N SER A 267 17.83 -27.99 -0.88
CA SER A 267 18.13 -29.26 -0.24
C SER A 267 16.86 -30.04 0.08
N HIS A 268 16.00 -29.48 0.91
CA HIS A 268 14.73 -30.08 1.33
C HIS A 268 13.85 -29.04 2.03
N SER A 269 12.59 -29.36 2.22
CA SER A 269 11.68 -28.70 3.15
C SER A 269 11.69 -29.43 4.49
N ILE A 270 11.40 -28.72 5.58
CA ILE A 270 11.27 -29.31 6.91
C ILE A 270 9.98 -30.13 6.96
N ASP A 271 10.09 -31.43 7.23
CA ASP A 271 9.00 -32.41 7.02
C ASP A 271 7.82 -32.25 8.00
N ASN A 272 8.08 -31.89 9.25
CA ASN A 272 7.09 -31.92 10.34
C ASN A 272 6.63 -30.52 10.79
N PHE A 273 6.93 -29.47 10.00
CA PHE A 273 6.48 -28.12 10.28
C PHE A 273 5.79 -27.50 9.06
N LEU A 274 4.46 -27.56 9.07
CA LEU A 274 3.59 -27.15 7.97
C LEU A 274 2.75 -25.95 8.43
N GLN A 275 3.37 -24.76 8.45
CA GLN A 275 2.74 -23.54 8.89
C GLN A 275 3.00 -22.41 7.90
N PRO A 276 2.03 -21.53 7.62
CA PRO A 276 2.23 -20.33 6.80
C PRO A 276 3.02 -19.28 7.60
N ILE A 277 4.29 -19.15 7.29
CA ILE A 277 5.23 -18.26 7.98
C ILE A 277 5.50 -17.00 7.14
N ARG A 278 5.25 -15.84 7.75
CA ARG A 278 5.47 -14.53 7.13
C ARG A 278 6.94 -14.13 7.19
N HIS A 279 7.53 -14.15 8.39
CA HIS A 279 8.91 -13.74 8.63
C HIS A 279 9.66 -14.79 9.45
N ILE A 280 10.93 -14.91 9.18
CA ILE A 280 11.84 -15.73 9.99
C ILE A 280 13.05 -14.92 10.41
N GLU A 281 13.57 -15.22 11.59
CA GLU A 281 14.90 -14.84 12.04
C GLU A 281 15.58 -16.06 12.66
N VAL A 282 16.91 -16.12 12.58
CA VAL A 282 17.68 -17.19 13.20
C VAL A 282 18.58 -16.59 14.27
N ASP A 283 18.47 -17.04 15.50
CA ASP A 283 19.26 -16.53 16.59
C ASP A 283 20.71 -17.08 16.60
N SER A 284 21.49 -16.65 17.59
CA SER A 284 22.88 -17.08 17.73
C SER A 284 23.06 -18.55 18.11
N GLN A 285 22.00 -19.20 18.60
CA GLN A 285 21.98 -20.62 18.94
C GLN A 285 21.50 -21.50 17.78
N GLY A 286 21.13 -20.90 16.64
CA GLY A 286 20.61 -21.59 15.47
C GLY A 286 19.13 -21.97 15.55
N ARG A 287 18.39 -21.43 16.53
CA ARG A 287 16.94 -21.61 16.58
C ARG A 287 16.29 -20.69 15.56
N ILE A 288 15.25 -21.17 14.89
CA ILE A 288 14.46 -20.43 13.92
C ILE A 288 13.25 -19.83 14.62
N TRP A 289 13.20 -18.53 14.68
CA TRP A 289 12.01 -17.77 15.09
C TRP A 289 11.17 -17.51 13.87
N ALA A 290 9.87 -17.84 13.92
CA ALA A 290 8.99 -17.83 12.79
C ALA A 290 7.66 -17.16 13.14
N SER A 291 7.40 -15.99 12.57
CA SER A 291 6.15 -15.24 12.72
C SER A 291 5.11 -15.79 11.76
N HIS A 292 3.97 -16.22 12.29
CA HIS A 292 2.89 -16.79 11.51
C HIS A 292 2.04 -15.71 10.87
N TYR A 293 1.41 -15.97 9.73
CA TYR A 293 0.57 -14.99 9.03
C TYR A 293 -0.67 -14.54 9.81
N TYR A 294 -1.19 -15.39 10.72
CA TYR A 294 -2.48 -15.15 11.35
C TYR A 294 -2.51 -15.42 12.86
N LYS A 295 -1.44 -15.98 13.42
CA LYS A 295 -1.46 -16.36 14.83
C LYS A 295 -0.05 -16.50 15.41
N GLY A 296 0.34 -15.57 16.25
CA GLY A 296 1.51 -15.63 17.11
C GLY A 296 2.83 -15.99 16.44
N LEU A 297 3.66 -16.67 17.19
CA LEU A 297 5.05 -16.94 16.89
C LEU A 297 5.42 -18.39 17.18
N PHE A 298 6.34 -18.96 16.39
CA PHE A 298 6.99 -20.23 16.66
C PHE A 298 8.49 -20.04 16.89
N CYS A 299 9.04 -20.85 17.81
CA CYS A 299 10.47 -21.03 17.97
C CYS A 299 10.83 -22.49 17.69
N LEU A 300 11.67 -22.72 16.69
CA LEU A 300 11.99 -24.04 16.19
C LEU A 300 13.46 -24.37 16.48
N GLN A 301 13.71 -25.58 16.96
CA GLN A 301 15.02 -26.18 17.00
C GLN A 301 15.02 -27.35 16.02
N LEU A 302 15.92 -27.31 15.06
CA LEU A 302 16.02 -28.36 14.04
C LEU A 302 16.87 -29.55 14.50
N SER A 303 16.60 -30.71 13.93
CA SER A 303 17.45 -31.89 14.02
C SER A 303 18.85 -31.64 13.45
N SER A 304 19.82 -32.43 13.82
CA SER A 304 21.21 -32.29 13.35
C SER A 304 21.37 -32.43 11.84
N ASP A 305 20.47 -33.14 11.16
CA ASP A 305 20.40 -33.26 9.71
C ASP A 305 19.56 -32.15 9.05
N LEU A 306 18.89 -31.31 9.86
CA LEU A 306 18.02 -30.18 9.50
C LEU A 306 16.72 -30.61 8.80
N LYS A 307 16.30 -31.86 8.85
CA LYS A 307 15.11 -32.32 8.14
C LYS A 307 13.83 -32.14 8.92
N THR A 308 13.92 -32.18 10.24
CA THR A 308 12.75 -32.07 11.10
C THR A 308 12.95 -31.04 12.18
N ALA A 309 11.86 -30.45 12.66
CA ALA A 309 11.85 -29.67 13.87
C ALA A 309 11.80 -30.67 15.06
N GLU A 310 12.90 -30.81 15.81
CA GLU A 310 12.95 -31.64 17.04
C GLU A 310 12.10 -30.97 18.13
N LYS A 311 12.11 -29.64 18.16
CA LYS A 311 11.29 -28.84 19.08
C LYS A 311 10.65 -27.71 18.31
N ALA A 312 9.36 -27.55 18.49
CA ALA A 312 8.57 -26.46 17.96
C ALA A 312 7.72 -25.86 19.09
N GLU A 313 8.19 -24.78 19.66
CA GLU A 313 7.44 -24.04 20.69
C GLU A 313 6.53 -23.04 20.02
N TYR A 314 5.28 -23.03 20.40
CA TYR A 314 4.28 -22.11 19.91
C TYR A 314 3.93 -21.07 20.97
N TYR A 315 4.06 -19.81 20.62
CA TYR A 315 3.69 -18.66 21.43
C TYR A 315 2.45 -18.02 20.81
N PRO A 316 1.24 -18.36 21.29
CA PRO A 316 -0.02 -17.80 20.75
C PRO A 316 -0.16 -16.32 21.03
N GLN A 317 0.53 -15.83 22.08
CA GLN A 317 0.44 -14.50 22.59
C GLN A 317 1.80 -14.03 23.12
N ILE A 318 2.12 -12.78 22.94
CA ILE A 318 3.32 -12.13 23.47
C ILE A 318 2.89 -10.91 24.27
N GLY A 319 3.22 -10.90 25.59
CA GLY A 319 2.74 -9.90 26.54
C GLY A 319 1.32 -10.18 27.03
N ASP A 320 0.74 -9.22 27.73
CA ASP A 320 -0.57 -9.35 28.39
C ASP A 320 -1.76 -9.01 27.46
N ASP A 321 -1.50 -8.48 26.28
CA ASP A 321 -2.55 -8.03 25.36
C ASP A 321 -3.11 -9.17 24.50
N VAL A 322 -4.38 -9.49 24.72
CA VAL A 322 -5.08 -10.66 24.15
C VAL A 322 -5.48 -10.46 22.68
N THR A 323 -5.24 -9.28 22.08
CA THR A 323 -5.94 -8.87 20.85
C THR A 323 -5.14 -8.93 19.57
N GLN A 324 -3.86 -9.34 19.57
CA GLN A 324 -3.05 -9.27 18.34
C GLN A 324 -2.47 -10.61 17.91
N ASP A 325 -3.04 -11.11 16.83
CA ASP A 325 -2.59 -12.33 16.16
C ASP A 325 -1.28 -12.16 15.37
N LEU A 326 -0.86 -10.93 15.09
CA LEU A 326 0.32 -10.59 14.29
C LEU A 326 1.48 -10.15 15.19
N VAL A 327 2.61 -10.82 15.03
CA VAL A 327 3.88 -10.44 15.68
C VAL A 327 4.88 -10.07 14.61
N ASP A 328 5.35 -8.82 14.62
CA ASP A 328 6.46 -8.43 13.78
C ASP A 328 7.79 -8.94 14.39
N LEU A 329 8.59 -9.56 13.55
CA LEU A 329 9.82 -10.25 13.92
C LEU A 329 10.99 -9.66 13.15
N PHE A 330 11.99 -9.17 13.88
CA PHE A 330 13.21 -8.63 13.29
C PHE A 330 14.40 -8.77 14.26
N LYS A 331 15.57 -8.32 13.83
CA LYS A 331 16.81 -8.46 14.61
C LYS A 331 17.51 -7.12 14.79
N ILE A 332 17.90 -6.84 16.02
CA ILE A 332 18.73 -5.68 16.36
C ILE A 332 19.92 -6.13 17.20
N ARG A 333 21.13 -5.76 16.82
CA ARG A 333 22.41 -6.11 17.49
C ARG A 333 22.54 -7.61 17.77
N GLY A 334 22.10 -8.43 16.79
CA GLY A 334 22.07 -9.88 16.90
C GLY A 334 20.94 -10.46 17.76
N ARG A 335 20.21 -9.65 18.49
CA ARG A 335 19.10 -10.06 19.37
C ARG A 335 17.79 -10.12 18.61
N ILE A 336 17.01 -11.15 18.85
CA ILE A 336 15.65 -11.28 18.34
C ILE A 336 14.76 -10.24 19.00
N VAL A 337 14.02 -9.48 18.21
CA VAL A 337 13.05 -8.49 18.65
C VAL A 337 11.67 -8.87 18.11
N LEU A 338 10.71 -8.85 18.98
CA LEU A 338 9.31 -9.16 18.75
C LEU A 338 8.50 -7.91 19.04
N TYR A 339 7.62 -7.50 18.13
CA TYR A 339 6.71 -6.38 18.33
C TYR A 339 5.26 -6.86 18.19
N ASN A 340 4.46 -6.65 19.23
CA ASN A 340 3.06 -7.09 19.25
C ASN A 340 2.05 -6.00 18.87
N GLY A 341 2.55 -4.85 18.34
CA GLY A 341 1.73 -3.68 18.01
C GLY A 341 1.66 -2.62 19.11
N GLY A 342 2.03 -2.96 20.35
CA GLY A 342 2.17 -2.05 21.50
C GLY A 342 3.61 -1.98 21.97
N ASP A 343 4.14 -3.10 22.45
CA ASP A 343 5.44 -3.20 23.08
C ASP A 343 6.40 -4.13 22.35
N TYR A 344 7.69 -3.92 22.64
CA TYR A 344 8.79 -4.77 22.17
C TYR A 344 9.15 -5.80 23.22
N TYR A 345 9.44 -7.00 22.74
CA TYR A 345 9.90 -8.13 23.53
C TYR A 345 11.15 -8.73 22.91
N THR A 346 11.91 -9.44 23.73
CA THR A 346 13.07 -10.22 23.30
C THR A 346 13.12 -11.54 24.03
N TYR A 347 13.98 -12.44 23.58
CA TYR A 347 14.14 -13.73 24.25
C TYR A 347 15.31 -13.71 25.22
N ASP A 348 15.06 -14.14 26.44
CA ASP A 348 16.05 -14.35 27.48
C ASP A 348 16.51 -15.82 27.47
N ASP A 349 17.69 -16.06 26.93
CA ASP A 349 18.27 -17.41 26.82
C ASP A 349 18.59 -18.05 28.17
N LEU A 350 18.81 -17.28 29.22
CA LEU A 350 19.15 -17.82 30.55
C LEU A 350 17.92 -18.39 31.22
N ASN A 351 16.79 -17.74 31.09
CA ASN A 351 15.53 -18.12 31.72
C ASN A 351 14.56 -18.82 30.76
N ASN A 352 14.94 -18.99 29.49
CA ASN A 352 14.13 -19.58 28.43
C ASN A 352 12.71 -18.99 28.34
N ARG A 353 12.60 -17.67 28.32
CA ARG A 353 11.32 -16.96 28.25
C ARG A 353 11.40 -15.68 27.44
N ILE A 354 10.28 -15.27 26.90
CA ILE A 354 10.10 -13.95 26.29
C ILE A 354 9.93 -12.92 27.40
N ILE A 355 10.69 -11.84 27.31
CA ILE A 355 10.68 -10.71 28.27
C ILE A 355 10.52 -9.40 27.54
N PRO A 356 9.97 -8.34 28.19
CA PRO A 356 9.95 -7.00 27.64
C PRO A 356 11.37 -6.53 27.22
N TYR A 357 11.45 -5.75 26.15
CA TYR A 357 12.71 -5.16 25.69
C TYR A 357 12.73 -3.66 26.04
N ASP A 358 13.01 -3.39 27.31
CA ASP A 358 12.90 -2.07 27.94
C ASP A 358 13.71 -1.00 27.21
N LEU A 359 14.88 -1.33 26.64
CA LEU A 359 15.69 -0.40 25.85
C LEU A 359 14.92 0.22 24.67
N LEU A 360 14.05 -0.54 24.00
CA LEU A 360 13.18 -0.02 22.94
C LEU A 360 11.88 0.58 23.50
N ASN A 361 11.32 -0.02 24.55
CA ASN A 361 10.06 0.43 25.13
C ASN A 361 10.21 1.79 25.81
N ASP A 362 11.30 2.00 26.54
CA ASP A 362 11.54 3.21 27.32
C ASP A 362 12.13 4.37 26.50
N THR A 363 12.58 4.11 25.26
CA THR A 363 13.18 5.16 24.43
C THR A 363 12.13 5.94 23.66
N PRO A 364 11.93 7.24 23.94
CA PRO A 364 10.96 8.06 23.20
C PRO A 364 11.31 8.17 21.71
N GLY A 365 10.27 8.08 20.87
CA GLY A 365 10.41 8.31 19.42
C GLY A 365 10.92 7.11 18.62
N VAL A 366 11.07 5.93 19.23
CA VAL A 366 11.38 4.68 18.53
C VAL A 366 10.26 3.64 18.59
N GLN A 367 9.08 4.01 19.09
CA GLN A 367 7.92 3.14 19.14
C GLN A 367 7.41 2.82 17.72
N GLY A 368 6.75 1.67 17.54
CA GLY A 368 6.10 1.28 16.29
C GLY A 368 7.04 0.77 15.20
N ILE A 369 8.26 0.33 15.54
CA ILE A 369 9.16 -0.34 14.58
C ILE A 369 8.60 -1.72 14.27
N ARG A 370 8.31 -1.96 12.99
CA ARG A 370 7.81 -3.25 12.48
C ARG A 370 8.88 -4.04 11.74
N LYS A 371 9.90 -3.37 11.22
CA LYS A 371 11.00 -3.96 10.47
C LYS A 371 12.28 -3.16 10.66
N SER A 372 13.41 -3.84 10.66
CA SER A 372 14.74 -3.20 10.72
C SER A 372 15.66 -3.66 9.60
N VAL A 373 16.49 -2.76 9.09
CA VAL A 373 17.53 -3.01 8.10
C VAL A 373 18.84 -2.48 8.63
N ALA A 374 19.78 -3.37 8.91
CA ALA A 374 21.08 -3.01 9.45
C ALA A 374 21.96 -2.30 8.41
N LEU A 375 22.45 -1.10 8.74
CA LEU A 375 23.53 -0.46 8.00
C LEU A 375 24.89 -1.00 8.47
N ASP A 376 25.05 -1.07 9.78
CA ASP A 376 26.17 -1.66 10.51
C ASP A 376 25.66 -2.31 11.81
N ASN A 377 26.54 -2.63 12.75
CA ASN A 377 26.16 -3.30 13.99
C ASN A 377 25.27 -2.45 14.91
N ASP A 378 25.40 -1.14 14.85
CA ASP A 378 24.74 -0.22 15.78
C ASP A 378 23.79 0.77 15.09
N THR A 379 23.75 0.81 13.74
CA THR A 379 22.93 1.73 12.98
C THR A 379 21.92 0.99 12.12
N TYR A 380 20.65 1.37 12.24
CA TYR A 380 19.53 0.70 11.56
C TYR A 380 18.61 1.70 10.90
N TRP A 381 18.09 1.36 9.73
CA TRP A 381 16.88 1.92 9.20
C TRP A 381 15.68 1.07 9.63
N CYS A 382 14.67 1.71 10.12
CA CYS A 382 13.48 1.08 10.67
C CYS A 382 12.24 1.54 9.92
N VAL A 383 11.37 0.60 9.60
CA VAL A 383 10.02 0.88 9.09
C VAL A 383 9.11 1.05 10.30
N ARG A 384 8.45 2.20 10.39
CA ARG A 384 7.45 2.53 11.41
C ARG A 384 6.07 2.69 10.77
N GLN A 385 5.11 3.16 11.54
CA GLN A 385 3.73 3.27 11.07
C GLN A 385 3.56 4.34 9.97
N ASP A 386 4.30 5.45 10.05
CA ASP A 386 4.13 6.66 9.22
C ASP A 386 5.43 7.22 8.66
N GLU A 387 6.56 6.59 8.99
CA GLU A 387 7.88 7.05 8.58
C GLU A 387 8.91 5.93 8.51
N PHE A 388 9.98 6.19 7.79
CA PHE A 388 11.23 5.44 7.92
C PHE A 388 12.17 6.20 8.85
N SER A 389 12.68 5.56 9.89
CA SER A 389 13.56 6.18 10.86
C SER A 389 14.96 5.56 10.86
N LYS A 390 16.01 6.39 10.85
CA LYS A 390 17.39 5.95 11.09
C LYS A 390 17.68 6.10 12.57
N ILE A 391 18.01 5.00 13.22
CA ILE A 391 18.37 4.96 14.64
C ILE A 391 19.80 4.48 14.82
N HIS A 392 20.44 4.96 15.86
CA HIS A 392 21.80 4.55 16.25
C HIS A 392 21.84 4.18 17.73
N PHE A 393 22.49 3.07 18.03
CA PHE A 393 22.70 2.54 19.37
C PHE A 393 24.08 2.96 19.87
N ALA A 394 24.13 3.74 20.92
CA ALA A 394 25.34 4.13 21.62
C ALA A 394 25.34 3.51 23.04
N GLY A 395 25.88 2.30 23.17
CA GLY A 395 25.75 1.51 24.40
C GLY A 395 24.30 1.14 24.70
N ASP A 396 23.79 1.59 25.83
CA ASP A 396 22.39 1.39 26.28
C ASP A 396 21.50 2.60 25.97
N SER A 397 21.90 3.47 25.06
CA SER A 397 21.07 4.58 24.60
C SER A 397 20.78 4.47 23.11
N ILE A 398 19.60 4.92 22.72
CA ILE A 398 19.17 4.96 21.30
C ILE A 398 18.95 6.42 20.91
N THR A 399 19.53 6.81 19.80
CA THR A 399 19.32 8.13 19.20
C THR A 399 18.66 7.99 17.85
N LYS A 400 17.53 8.66 17.66
CA LYS A 400 16.89 8.82 16.36
C LYS A 400 17.68 9.87 15.57
N MET A 401 18.41 9.43 14.54
CA MET A 401 19.28 10.31 13.76
C MET A 401 18.53 11.03 12.65
N LYS A 402 17.58 10.36 12.00
CA LYS A 402 16.86 10.88 10.82
C LYS A 402 15.50 10.21 10.71
N ALA A 403 14.52 10.98 10.24
CA ALA A 403 13.20 10.46 9.87
C ALA A 403 12.89 10.87 8.43
N LEU A 404 12.30 9.96 7.68
CA LEU A 404 11.78 10.17 6.34
C LEU A 404 10.29 9.83 6.39
N PRO A 405 9.39 10.82 6.48
CA PRO A 405 7.96 10.56 6.51
C PRO A 405 7.49 9.94 5.19
N PHE A 406 6.45 9.14 5.24
CA PHE A 406 5.91 8.47 4.05
C PHE A 406 5.42 9.46 2.99
N SER A 407 5.05 10.66 3.39
CA SER A 407 4.74 11.78 2.49
C SER A 407 5.87 12.14 1.53
N LEU A 408 7.14 11.98 1.94
CA LEU A 408 8.29 12.16 1.04
C LEU A 408 8.24 11.24 -0.18
N PHE A 409 7.62 10.10 -0.03
CA PHE A 409 7.39 9.09 -1.06
C PHE A 409 6.00 9.23 -1.71
N ARG A 410 5.32 10.38 -1.52
CA ARG A 410 3.97 10.69 -2.05
C ARG A 410 2.87 9.76 -1.53
N ASN A 411 3.07 9.17 -0.37
CA ASN A 411 2.23 8.09 0.17
C ASN A 411 2.02 6.93 -0.83
N ASP A 412 2.98 6.73 -1.75
CA ASP A 412 2.95 5.73 -2.81
C ASP A 412 3.71 4.45 -2.36
N LEU A 413 3.52 4.08 -1.09
CA LEU A 413 4.12 2.88 -0.48
C LEU A 413 3.10 1.74 -0.51
N PRO A 414 3.55 0.49 -0.63
CA PRO A 414 2.67 -0.67 -0.47
C PRO A 414 2.11 -0.72 0.96
N ASP A 415 0.80 -0.73 1.11
CA ASP A 415 0.15 -0.79 2.42
C ASP A 415 0.53 -2.07 3.18
N TYR A 416 1.01 -1.91 4.41
CA TYR A 416 1.48 -2.98 5.30
C TYR A 416 2.69 -3.81 4.81
N ASP A 417 3.22 -3.52 3.62
CA ASP A 417 4.38 -4.16 3.01
C ASP A 417 5.50 -3.14 2.70
N GLU A 418 5.51 -2.02 3.40
CA GLU A 418 6.53 -0.98 3.26
C GLU A 418 7.92 -1.60 3.46
N ASN A 419 8.79 -1.40 2.51
CA ASN A 419 10.10 -2.04 2.51
C ASN A 419 11.22 -1.09 2.18
N ILE A 420 12.31 -1.23 2.95
CA ILE A 420 13.62 -0.68 2.65
C ILE A 420 14.54 -1.86 2.34
N VAL A 421 15.24 -1.80 1.24
CA VAL A 421 16.26 -2.80 0.89
C VAL A 421 17.62 -2.13 0.84
N LYS A 422 18.57 -2.68 1.60
CA LYS A 422 19.98 -2.28 1.49
C LYS A 422 20.61 -3.03 0.33
N ASN A 423 21.02 -2.29 -0.67
CA ASN A 423 21.72 -2.83 -1.82
C ASN A 423 23.16 -3.24 -1.45
N PRO A 424 23.79 -4.19 -2.16
CA PRO A 424 25.19 -4.56 -1.91
C PRO A 424 26.20 -3.41 -1.99
N ASP A 425 25.93 -2.36 -2.77
CA ASP A 425 26.74 -1.14 -2.85
C ASP A 425 26.49 -0.13 -1.71
N GLY A 426 25.62 -0.47 -0.74
CA GLY A 426 25.27 0.34 0.40
C GLY A 426 24.12 1.32 0.21
N LYS A 427 23.61 1.52 -1.01
CA LYS A 427 22.45 2.37 -1.27
C LYS A 427 21.18 1.78 -0.69
N LEU A 428 20.25 2.65 -0.32
CA LEU A 428 18.93 2.28 0.18
C LEU A 428 17.88 2.47 -0.89
N LEU A 429 17.12 1.41 -1.11
CA LEU A 429 16.01 1.37 -2.06
C LEU A 429 14.71 1.31 -1.25
N PHE A 430 13.84 2.28 -1.47
CA PHE A 430 12.51 2.34 -0.88
C PHE A 430 11.50 1.82 -1.90
N CYS A 431 10.81 0.76 -1.57
CA CYS A 431 9.84 0.11 -2.45
C CYS A 431 8.54 0.92 -2.51
N LEU A 432 7.98 1.09 -3.72
CA LEU A 432 6.78 1.89 -4.00
C LEU A 432 5.72 1.06 -4.76
N ASN A 433 4.51 1.61 -4.88
CA ASN A 433 3.42 1.00 -5.66
C ASN A 433 3.66 1.11 -7.15
N ASN A 434 4.58 1.27 -7.77
CA ASN A 434 4.96 1.21 -9.19
C ASN A 434 6.37 1.76 -9.39
N GLY A 435 7.33 1.17 -8.70
CA GLY A 435 8.72 1.56 -8.83
C GLY A 435 9.46 1.60 -7.50
N ILE A 436 10.56 2.34 -7.45
CA ILE A 436 11.37 2.53 -6.26
C ILE A 436 11.77 4.00 -6.10
N ALA A 437 12.10 4.39 -4.88
CA ALA A 437 12.78 5.64 -4.59
C ALA A 437 14.18 5.36 -4.05
N ILE A 438 15.13 6.20 -4.43
CA ILE A 438 16.48 6.27 -3.87
C ILE A 438 16.60 7.62 -3.19
N VAL A 439 16.89 7.61 -1.91
CA VAL A 439 17.15 8.81 -1.14
C VAL A 439 18.66 8.87 -0.85
N ASP A 440 19.25 10.02 -1.07
CA ASP A 440 20.64 10.23 -0.71
C ASP A 440 20.76 10.26 0.82
N SER A 441 21.42 9.24 1.39
CA SER A 441 21.51 9.05 2.84
C SER A 441 22.39 10.08 3.53
N ASP A 442 23.30 10.73 2.79
CA ASP A 442 24.32 11.62 3.34
C ASP A 442 23.90 13.09 3.31
N LEU A 443 22.74 13.39 2.73
CA LEU A 443 22.21 14.74 2.74
C LEU A 443 21.80 15.13 4.16
N GLU A 444 22.55 16.02 4.76
CA GLU A 444 22.05 16.92 5.79
C GLU A 444 20.80 17.60 5.19
N VAL A 445 19.69 17.50 5.90
CA VAL A 445 18.46 18.19 5.50
C VAL A 445 18.81 19.67 5.35
N TYR A 446 18.99 20.14 4.12
CA TYR A 446 19.04 21.58 3.88
C TYR A 446 17.82 22.19 4.56
N PRO A 447 17.99 23.30 5.28
CA PRO A 447 16.86 23.97 5.86
C PRO A 447 15.94 24.42 4.71
N TYR A 448 15.05 23.51 4.33
CA TYR A 448 13.95 23.86 3.45
C TYR A 448 13.10 24.85 4.23
N THR A 449 13.13 26.09 3.80
CA THR A 449 12.17 27.07 4.24
C THR A 449 10.92 26.87 3.38
N PRO A 450 9.83 26.34 3.95
CA PRO A 450 8.58 26.27 3.19
C PRO A 450 8.21 27.68 2.77
N ALA A 451 8.20 27.92 1.49
CA ALA A 451 7.69 29.20 0.96
C ALA A 451 6.17 29.08 0.90
N GLY A 452 5.49 29.91 1.67
CA GLY A 452 4.02 29.98 1.67
C GLY A 452 3.37 29.21 2.83
N GLY A 453 2.09 29.48 3.00
CA GLY A 453 1.17 28.82 3.93
C GLY A 453 0.19 27.88 3.20
N ILE A 454 -0.92 27.62 3.83
CA ILE A 454 -2.10 27.03 3.20
C ILE A 454 -3.25 28.03 3.22
N ARG A 455 -4.10 27.95 2.23
CA ARG A 455 -5.30 28.82 2.14
C ARG A 455 -6.54 27.97 1.92
N MET A 456 -7.67 28.49 2.39
CA MET A 456 -8.98 27.98 2.03
C MET A 456 -9.28 28.37 0.59
N GLU A 457 -9.66 27.39 -0.23
CA GLU A 457 -9.96 27.60 -1.66
C GLU A 457 -11.47 27.69 -1.91
N SER A 458 -12.23 26.78 -1.31
CA SER A 458 -13.70 26.84 -1.31
C SER A 458 -14.28 26.22 -0.06
N VAL A 459 -15.45 26.70 0.32
CA VAL A 459 -16.32 26.12 1.34
C VAL A 459 -17.71 26.01 0.75
N GLU A 460 -18.28 24.83 0.77
CA GLU A 460 -19.54 24.50 0.14
C GLU A 460 -20.44 23.77 1.12
N ALA A 461 -21.69 24.23 1.27
CA ALA A 461 -22.71 23.56 2.06
C ALA A 461 -23.77 22.94 1.15
N PHE A 462 -24.31 21.77 1.52
CA PHE A 462 -25.30 21.09 0.71
C PHE A 462 -26.21 20.15 1.55
N ALA A 463 -27.42 19.94 1.04
CA ALA A 463 -28.34 18.91 1.53
C ALA A 463 -28.17 17.59 0.77
N ASN A 464 -27.97 17.72 -0.55
CA ASN A 464 -27.70 16.63 -1.51
C ASN A 464 -26.74 17.19 -2.59
N GLU A 465 -26.06 16.28 -3.29
CA GLU A 465 -24.98 16.61 -4.23
C GLU A 465 -25.44 17.53 -5.41
N ASN A 466 -26.73 17.73 -5.60
CA ASN A 466 -27.28 18.53 -6.71
C ASN A 466 -27.55 19.99 -6.34
N GLU A 467 -27.54 20.35 -5.05
CA GLU A 467 -27.80 21.71 -4.57
C GLU A 467 -26.66 22.16 -3.66
N VAL A 468 -25.61 22.69 -4.27
CA VAL A 468 -24.43 23.20 -3.56
C VAL A 468 -24.56 24.69 -3.34
N ILE A 469 -24.38 25.14 -2.10
CA ILE A 469 -24.38 26.55 -1.69
C ILE A 469 -22.94 26.92 -1.37
N PRO A 470 -22.30 27.78 -2.21
CA PRO A 470 -20.98 28.28 -1.89
C PRO A 470 -21.04 29.27 -0.72
N LEU A 471 -20.11 29.13 0.22
CA LEU A 471 -19.96 30.02 1.35
C LEU A 471 -18.77 30.97 1.16
N GLU A 472 -18.82 32.13 1.81
CA GLU A 472 -17.72 33.09 1.77
C GLU A 472 -16.49 32.51 2.49
N ILE A 473 -15.32 32.56 1.84
CA ILE A 473 -14.06 31.97 2.35
C ILE A 473 -13.53 32.72 3.58
N SER A 474 -13.75 34.04 3.67
CA SER A 474 -13.32 34.87 4.78
C SER A 474 -14.49 35.76 5.22
N PRO A 475 -15.51 35.16 5.85
CA PRO A 475 -16.70 35.91 6.24
C PRO A 475 -16.39 36.90 7.36
N LYS A 476 -17.06 38.05 7.34
CA LYS A 476 -16.97 39.05 8.42
C LYS A 476 -17.68 38.61 9.70
N GLU A 477 -18.71 37.78 9.54
CA GLU A 477 -19.51 37.21 10.61
C GLU A 477 -19.51 35.67 10.43
N ILE A 478 -19.64 34.93 11.52
CA ILE A 478 -19.71 33.45 11.47
C ILE A 478 -20.91 33.05 10.61
N PRO A 479 -20.69 32.29 9.53
CA PRO A 479 -21.76 31.82 8.65
C PRO A 479 -22.73 30.92 9.41
N ARG A 480 -24.01 31.22 9.27
CA ARG A 480 -25.11 30.42 9.85
C ARG A 480 -25.75 29.58 8.76
N ILE A 481 -25.66 28.28 8.91
CA ILE A 481 -26.07 27.30 7.92
C ILE A 481 -27.35 26.61 8.39
N ASP A 482 -28.36 26.59 7.54
CA ASP A 482 -29.59 25.87 7.85
C ASP A 482 -29.32 24.36 8.02
N TYR A 483 -30.00 23.74 8.99
CA TYR A 483 -29.86 22.30 9.26
C TYR A 483 -30.13 21.42 8.03
N ALA A 484 -30.93 21.88 7.10
CA ALA A 484 -31.18 21.18 5.86
C ALA A 484 -29.92 21.00 4.98
N ASN A 485 -28.93 21.90 5.11
CA ASN A 485 -27.70 21.94 4.32
C ASN A 485 -26.48 21.60 5.20
N ASN A 486 -26.63 20.67 6.15
CA ASN A 486 -25.65 20.37 7.19
C ASN A 486 -24.50 19.45 6.76
N SER A 487 -24.29 19.29 5.46
CA SER A 487 -23.09 18.66 4.90
C SER A 487 -22.20 19.74 4.29
N LEU A 488 -20.91 19.71 4.63
CA LEU A 488 -19.96 20.72 4.16
C LEU A 488 -18.74 20.08 3.53
N THR A 489 -18.34 20.64 2.39
CA THR A 489 -17.07 20.32 1.75
C THR A 489 -16.12 21.49 1.84
N PHE A 490 -14.93 21.22 2.33
CA PHE A 490 -13.85 22.19 2.44
C PHE A 490 -12.74 21.80 1.48
N ARG A 491 -12.26 22.77 0.71
CA ARG A 491 -11.10 22.60 -0.15
C ARG A 491 -10.01 23.59 0.25
N VAL A 492 -8.82 23.08 0.40
CA VAL A 492 -7.62 23.87 0.73
C VAL A 492 -6.57 23.70 -0.34
N SER A 493 -5.66 24.65 -0.46
CA SER A 493 -4.49 24.54 -1.32
C SER A 493 -3.26 25.14 -0.64
N PRO A 494 -2.06 24.62 -0.94
CA PRO A 494 -0.84 25.31 -0.53
C PRO A 494 -0.72 26.63 -1.31
N GLU A 495 -0.14 27.65 -0.68
CA GLU A 495 0.13 28.93 -1.34
C GLU A 495 1.33 28.87 -2.28
N SER A 496 2.11 27.79 -2.19
CA SER A 496 3.32 27.58 -2.98
C SER A 496 3.24 26.31 -3.80
N PHE A 497 3.77 26.32 -5.03
CA PHE A 497 3.94 25.16 -5.90
C PHE A 497 5.26 24.42 -5.67
N THR A 498 6.08 24.85 -4.71
CA THR A 498 7.39 24.23 -4.46
C THR A 498 7.28 22.84 -3.86
N ASP A 499 6.20 22.54 -3.15
CA ASP A 499 5.89 21.20 -2.65
C ASP A 499 4.50 20.76 -3.08
N ILE A 500 4.45 19.91 -4.10
CA ILE A 500 3.20 19.38 -4.66
C ILE A 500 2.59 18.29 -3.77
N ASN A 501 3.36 17.73 -2.86
CA ASN A 501 2.94 16.67 -1.95
C ASN A 501 2.65 17.23 -0.55
N THR A 502 2.00 18.39 -0.50
CA THR A 502 1.51 18.92 0.76
C THR A 502 0.48 17.98 1.35
N GLN A 503 0.70 17.58 2.58
CA GLN A 503 -0.27 16.84 3.36
C GLN A 503 -1.07 17.76 4.26
N PHE A 504 -2.32 17.41 4.47
CA PHE A 504 -3.25 18.18 5.26
C PHE A 504 -3.76 17.37 6.44
N ARG A 505 -3.99 18.05 7.55
CA ARG A 505 -4.70 17.50 8.70
C ARG A 505 -5.93 18.37 8.92
N PHE A 506 -7.09 17.79 8.70
CA PHE A 506 -8.38 18.43 8.92
C PHE A 506 -8.86 18.05 10.32
N GLU A 507 -8.98 19.04 11.20
CA GLU A 507 -9.48 18.88 12.56
C GLU A 507 -10.75 19.71 12.71
N LEU A 508 -11.88 19.08 12.92
CA LEU A 508 -13.15 19.74 13.18
C LEU A 508 -13.44 19.75 14.67
N GLN A 509 -13.16 20.88 15.32
CA GLN A 509 -13.48 21.04 16.74
C GLN A 509 -15.01 20.97 16.94
N GLY A 510 -15.41 20.15 17.91
CA GLY A 510 -16.83 19.84 18.16
C GLY A 510 -17.24 18.47 17.59
N LEU A 511 -16.41 17.82 16.76
CA LEU A 511 -16.66 16.48 16.22
C LEU A 511 -15.50 15.51 16.51
N ASP A 512 -14.28 15.92 16.19
CA ASP A 512 -13.09 15.06 16.30
C ASP A 512 -12.59 15.03 17.76
N ASN A 513 -12.51 13.84 18.36
CA ASN A 513 -12.00 13.64 19.72
C ASN A 513 -10.48 13.35 19.74
N ASP A 514 -9.95 12.76 18.67
CA ASP A 514 -8.53 12.46 18.49
C ASP A 514 -7.96 13.27 17.33
N LEU A 515 -6.64 13.46 17.33
CA LEU A 515 -5.95 14.12 16.23
C LEU A 515 -6.09 13.31 14.93
N PRO A 516 -6.75 13.84 13.90
CA PRO A 516 -6.93 13.12 12.64
C PRO A 516 -5.59 12.86 11.94
N LYS A 517 -5.55 11.78 11.15
CA LYS A 517 -4.37 11.40 10.36
C LYS A 517 -4.11 12.44 9.27
N LEU A 518 -2.86 12.51 8.85
CA LEU A 518 -2.47 13.28 7.67
C LEU A 518 -3.06 12.63 6.41
N THR A 519 -3.49 13.46 5.47
CA THR A 519 -3.99 13.07 4.15
C THR A 519 -3.39 13.97 3.07
N ASP A 520 -3.17 13.43 1.89
CA ASP A 520 -2.79 14.17 0.68
C ASP A 520 -4.00 14.73 -0.09
N GLU A 521 -5.21 14.33 0.32
CA GLU A 521 -6.45 14.92 -0.22
C GLU A 521 -6.62 16.35 0.26
N ALA A 522 -6.65 17.29 -0.69
CA ALA A 522 -6.87 18.70 -0.43
C ALA A 522 -8.34 19.04 -0.15
N THR A 523 -9.22 18.05 -0.19
CA THR A 523 -10.67 18.22 -0.01
C THR A 523 -11.16 17.30 1.08
N LYS A 524 -11.96 17.84 2.00
CA LYS A 524 -12.60 17.04 3.06
C LYS A 524 -14.07 17.36 3.13
N THR A 525 -14.90 16.35 3.11
CA THR A 525 -16.36 16.46 3.28
C THR A 525 -16.77 15.91 4.62
N TYR A 526 -17.54 16.71 5.35
CA TYR A 526 -18.21 16.32 6.59
C TYR A 526 -19.71 16.22 6.30
N ASN A 527 -20.26 15.03 6.42
CA ASN A 527 -21.66 14.77 6.10
C ASN A 527 -22.53 14.82 7.35
N ARG A 528 -23.71 15.46 7.25
CA ARG A 528 -24.77 15.45 8.24
C ARG A 528 -24.30 15.87 9.64
N LEU A 529 -23.58 16.98 9.72
CA LEU A 529 -23.15 17.54 10.99
C LEU A 529 -24.36 17.87 11.87
N HIS A 530 -24.17 17.70 13.16
CA HIS A 530 -25.17 18.09 14.13
C HIS A 530 -25.28 19.62 14.24
N TRP A 531 -26.35 20.17 14.80
CA TRP A 531 -26.43 21.61 15.05
C TRP A 531 -25.45 22.02 16.14
N GLY A 532 -24.84 23.19 15.98
CA GLY A 532 -23.86 23.72 16.91
C GLY A 532 -22.81 24.58 16.22
N GLU A 533 -21.90 25.09 17.02
CA GLU A 533 -20.75 25.88 16.55
C GLU A 533 -19.58 24.92 16.28
N TYR A 534 -18.90 25.16 15.16
CA TYR A 534 -17.77 24.37 14.71
C TYR A 534 -16.63 25.28 14.29
N THR A 535 -15.43 24.87 14.59
CA THR A 535 -14.21 25.46 14.06
C THR A 535 -13.44 24.37 13.31
N LEU A 536 -13.39 24.49 11.98
CA LEU A 536 -12.46 23.69 11.19
C LEU A 536 -11.08 24.31 11.30
N ARG A 537 -10.09 23.50 11.67
CA ARG A 537 -8.68 23.84 11.58
C ARG A 537 -8.01 22.91 10.60
N VAL A 538 -7.38 23.45 9.56
CA VAL A 538 -6.58 22.66 8.62
C VAL A 538 -5.13 23.04 8.78
N SER A 539 -4.30 22.08 9.08
CA SER A 539 -2.84 22.23 9.18
C SER A 539 -2.17 21.58 7.98
N GLY A 540 -1.30 22.32 7.33
CA GLY A 540 -0.53 21.84 6.19
C GLY A 540 0.88 21.42 6.61
N TYR A 541 1.35 20.36 5.97
CA TYR A 541 2.69 19.83 6.13
C TYR A 541 3.30 19.59 4.75
N ASP A 542 4.57 19.89 4.61
CA ASP A 542 5.30 19.61 3.39
C ASP A 542 5.64 18.10 3.26
N SER A 543 6.23 17.72 2.13
CA SER A 543 6.70 16.34 1.87
C SER A 543 7.73 15.82 2.87
N HIS A 544 8.31 16.70 3.70
CA HIS A 544 9.25 16.34 4.76
C HIS A 544 8.59 16.25 6.13
N GLY A 545 7.25 16.39 6.18
CA GLY A 545 6.49 16.42 7.43
C GLY A 545 6.65 17.70 8.23
N LYS A 546 7.26 18.75 7.65
CA LYS A 546 7.42 20.05 8.32
C LYS A 546 6.15 20.85 8.18
N PHE A 547 5.69 21.43 9.27
CA PHE A 547 4.53 22.31 9.33
C PHE A 547 4.75 23.57 8.46
N ILE A 548 3.80 23.86 7.56
CA ILE A 548 3.84 25.01 6.64
C ILE A 548 2.84 26.11 6.99
N GLY A 549 1.77 25.77 7.69
CA GLY A 549 0.77 26.77 8.08
C GLY A 549 -0.55 26.13 8.51
N THR A 550 -1.42 26.97 9.06
CA THR A 550 -2.77 26.58 9.45
C THR A 550 -3.77 27.61 8.91
N VAL A 551 -4.90 27.13 8.43
CA VAL A 551 -6.08 27.94 8.13
C VAL A 551 -7.25 27.46 8.98
N SER A 552 -8.06 28.39 9.48
CA SER A 552 -9.25 28.04 10.26
C SER A 552 -10.50 28.64 9.62
N TYR A 553 -11.63 27.98 9.83
CA TYR A 553 -12.92 28.40 9.35
C TYR A 553 -14.00 28.10 10.41
N ASP A 554 -14.63 29.15 10.91
CA ASP A 554 -15.67 29.07 11.92
C ASP A 554 -17.04 29.09 11.24
N PHE A 555 -17.97 28.25 11.68
CA PHE A 555 -19.35 28.20 11.18
C PHE A 555 -20.31 27.67 12.24
N GLU A 556 -21.59 28.04 12.11
CA GLU A 556 -22.68 27.57 12.98
C GLU A 556 -23.73 26.84 12.14
N ILE A 557 -24.09 25.62 12.55
CA ILE A 557 -25.23 24.91 11.99
C ILE A 557 -26.43 25.18 12.89
N LEU A 558 -27.46 25.78 12.35
CA LEU A 558 -28.68 26.12 13.06
C LEU A 558 -29.43 24.86 13.49
N PRO A 559 -30.11 24.89 14.65
CA PRO A 559 -30.91 23.77 15.09
C PRO A 559 -32.10 23.54 14.14
N PRO A 560 -32.48 22.26 13.89
CA PRO A 560 -33.66 21.97 13.10
C PRO A 560 -34.91 22.51 13.76
N LEU A 561 -35.96 22.76 12.98
CA LEU A 561 -37.22 23.35 13.46
C LEU A 561 -37.79 22.65 14.69
N TYR A 562 -37.59 21.34 14.81
CA TYR A 562 -38.05 20.56 15.96
C TYR A 562 -37.18 20.69 17.24
N ALA A 563 -35.95 21.23 17.10
CA ALA A 563 -35.01 21.42 18.23
C ALA A 563 -34.81 22.91 18.56
N GLY A 564 -35.40 23.80 17.79
CA GLY A 564 -35.35 25.24 18.04
C GLY A 564 -36.07 25.64 19.33
N THR A 565 -35.74 26.83 19.85
CA THR A 565 -36.34 27.37 21.08
C THR A 565 -37.88 27.36 21.08
N GLN A 566 -38.48 27.63 19.94
CA GLN A 566 -39.94 27.59 19.76
C GLN A 566 -40.50 26.14 19.91
N ALA A 567 -39.79 25.14 19.36
CA ALA A 567 -40.17 23.73 19.50
C ALA A 567 -40.02 23.25 20.95
N ILE A 568 -38.94 23.65 21.63
CA ILE A 568 -38.71 23.30 23.04
C ILE A 568 -39.84 23.86 23.90
N VAL A 569 -40.27 25.13 23.67
CA VAL A 569 -41.42 25.72 24.38
C VAL A 569 -42.72 24.95 24.07
N LEU A 570 -42.93 24.56 22.81
CA LEU A 570 -44.07 23.76 22.42
C LEU A 570 -44.05 22.39 23.13
N TYR A 571 -42.87 21.72 23.15
CA TYR A 571 -42.74 20.43 23.84
C TYR A 571 -42.96 20.56 25.35
N ALA A 572 -42.46 21.64 25.95
CA ALA A 572 -42.72 21.91 27.38
C ALA A 572 -44.22 22.06 27.66
N ILE A 573 -44.94 22.79 26.78
CA ILE A 573 -46.40 22.92 26.87
C ILE A 573 -47.09 21.56 26.70
N LEU A 574 -46.66 20.77 25.68
CA LEU A 574 -47.23 19.44 25.47
C LEU A 574 -46.98 18.48 26.63
N VAL A 575 -45.77 18.51 27.23
CA VAL A 575 -45.42 17.74 28.43
C VAL A 575 -46.30 18.15 29.62
N LEU A 576 -46.48 19.44 29.83
CA LEU A 576 -47.36 19.96 30.91
C LEU A 576 -48.81 19.50 30.68
N LEU A 577 -49.29 19.57 29.43
CA LEU A 577 -50.63 19.07 29.08
C LEU A 577 -50.74 17.55 29.28
N PHE A 578 -49.70 16.80 28.91
CA PHE A 578 -49.66 15.36 29.10
C PHE A 578 -49.68 15.00 30.58
N PHE A 579 -48.88 15.66 31.42
CA PHE A 579 -48.90 15.41 32.86
C PHE A 579 -50.24 15.83 33.52
N SER A 580 -50.80 16.97 33.04
CA SER A 580 -52.11 17.42 33.50
C SER A 580 -53.21 16.42 33.15
N LEU A 581 -53.22 15.95 31.90
CA LEU A 581 -54.17 14.92 31.42
C LEU A 581 -53.94 13.59 32.12
N SER A 582 -52.67 13.18 32.27
CA SER A 582 -52.30 11.96 33.03
C SER A 582 -52.74 12.03 34.50
N TYR A 583 -52.52 13.19 35.14
CA TYR A 583 -53.00 13.40 36.51
C TYR A 583 -54.51 13.26 36.62
N ILE A 584 -55.26 13.84 35.66
CA ILE A 584 -56.72 13.71 35.64
C ILE A 584 -57.15 12.26 35.44
N LEU A 585 -56.49 11.54 34.51
CA LEU A 585 -56.76 10.12 34.21
C LEU A 585 -56.38 9.21 35.36
N ILE A 586 -55.20 9.43 35.98
CA ILE A 586 -54.74 8.67 37.16
C ILE A 586 -55.70 8.90 38.32
N ARG A 587 -56.11 10.15 38.55
CA ARG A 587 -57.07 10.50 39.61
C ARG A 587 -58.41 9.79 39.41
N ARG A 588 -58.91 9.75 38.15
CA ARG A 588 -60.10 8.99 37.79
C ARG A 588 -59.91 7.45 37.86
N TYR A 589 -58.71 6.94 37.48
CA TYR A 589 -58.36 5.54 37.59
C TYR A 589 -58.22 5.10 39.07
N LEU A 590 -57.54 5.88 39.90
CA LEU A 590 -57.37 5.59 41.33
C LEU A 590 -58.72 5.60 42.10
N GLN A 591 -59.64 6.46 41.66
CA GLN A 591 -60.99 6.44 42.22
C GLN A 591 -61.77 5.16 41.84
N LYS A 592 -61.58 4.68 40.58
CA LYS A 592 -62.15 3.41 40.09
C LYS A 592 -61.43 2.15 40.60
N SER A 593 -60.10 2.24 40.82
CA SER A 593 -59.27 1.12 41.30
C SER A 593 -59.53 0.85 42.82
N LYS A 594 -59.70 1.89 43.64
CA LYS A 594 -60.02 1.71 45.04
C LYS A 594 -61.34 0.90 45.27
N ALA A 595 -62.23 0.97 44.27
CA ALA A 595 -63.47 0.17 44.33
C ALA A 595 -63.28 -1.30 43.85
N LYS A 596 -62.21 -1.57 42.96
CA LYS A 596 -61.91 -2.93 42.47
C LYS A 596 -61.00 -3.74 43.40
N ILE A 597 -60.03 -3.09 44.07
CA ILE A 597 -59.08 -3.78 44.94
C ILE A 597 -59.75 -4.39 46.20
N ALA A 598 -60.81 -3.80 46.64
CA ALA A 598 -61.58 -4.37 47.78
C ALA A 598 -62.23 -5.72 47.41
N ALA A 599 -62.46 -5.97 46.10
CA ALA A 599 -63.11 -7.20 45.64
C ALA A 599 -62.14 -8.34 45.29
N GLU A 600 -60.86 -8.03 45.02
CA GLU A 600 -59.85 -8.99 44.44
C GLU A 600 -58.94 -9.62 45.50
N GLN A 601 -58.81 -9.00 46.71
CA GLN A 601 -57.98 -9.53 47.79
C GLN A 601 -58.52 -10.84 48.41
N GLU A 602 -59.71 -11.15 48.15
CA GLU A 602 -60.31 -12.39 48.66
C GLU A 602 -60.07 -13.62 47.83
N LYS A 603 -59.67 -13.41 46.53
CA LYS A 603 -59.49 -14.52 45.51
C LYS A 603 -58.08 -15.10 45.49
N LEU A 604 -57.06 -14.34 45.82
CA LEU A 604 -55.65 -14.69 45.62
C LEU A 604 -54.98 -15.60 46.64
N ARG A 605 -55.69 -15.92 47.70
CA ARG A 605 -55.13 -16.77 48.81
C ARG A 605 -55.16 -18.28 48.51
N ARG A 606 -55.75 -18.70 47.44
CA ARG A 606 -55.91 -20.16 47.14
C ARG A 606 -55.01 -20.78 46.11
N GLU A 607 -54.29 -20.00 45.29
CA GLU A 607 -53.56 -20.56 44.13
C GLU A 607 -52.04 -20.68 44.25
N GLU A 608 -51.46 -20.31 45.39
CA GLU A 608 -49.99 -20.16 45.49
C GLU A 608 -49.20 -21.42 45.89
N SER A 609 -49.88 -22.53 46.14
CA SER A 609 -49.19 -23.71 46.69
C SER A 609 -48.76 -24.81 45.67
N GLU A 610 -49.11 -24.70 44.41
CA GLU A 610 -48.88 -25.84 43.45
C GLU A 610 -47.77 -25.66 42.40
N ARG A 611 -47.00 -24.59 42.39
CA ARG A 611 -46.05 -24.35 41.28
C ARG A 611 -44.58 -24.59 41.53
N GLN A 612 -44.14 -25.00 42.69
CA GLN A 612 -42.69 -25.06 42.99
C GLN A 612 -41.93 -26.36 42.63
N GLU A 613 -42.57 -27.34 42.06
CA GLU A 613 -41.92 -28.66 41.93
C GLU A 613 -41.40 -29.04 40.50
N LYS A 614 -41.60 -28.21 39.49
CA LYS A 614 -41.27 -28.63 38.10
C LYS A 614 -40.00 -28.04 37.45
N GLU A 615 -39.26 -27.21 38.10
CA GLU A 615 -38.21 -26.40 37.44
C GLU A 615 -36.75 -26.92 37.50
N ILE A 616 -36.45 -27.97 38.22
CA ILE A 616 -35.05 -28.38 38.48
C ILE A 616 -34.44 -29.34 37.45
N ILE A 617 -35.19 -29.94 36.56
CA ILE A 617 -34.66 -31.02 35.66
C ILE A 617 -34.10 -30.53 34.32
N LYS A 618 -34.35 -29.28 33.92
CA LYS A 618 -34.07 -28.84 32.53
C LYS A 618 -32.66 -28.28 32.24
N LEU A 619 -31.83 -28.06 33.24
CA LEU A 619 -30.61 -27.26 33.12
C LEU A 619 -29.31 -28.05 32.82
N ARG A 620 -29.32 -29.35 32.69
CA ARG A 620 -28.09 -30.15 32.61
C ARG A 620 -27.61 -30.59 31.20
N ASN A 621 -28.44 -30.42 30.21
CA ASN A 621 -28.12 -30.96 28.86
C ASN A 621 -27.62 -29.96 27.79
N GLN A 622 -27.46 -28.70 28.15
CA GLN A 622 -27.15 -27.67 27.11
C GLN A 622 -25.67 -27.33 26.92
N ASN A 623 -24.76 -27.79 27.77
CA ASN A 623 -23.36 -27.30 27.73
C ASN A 623 -22.37 -28.10 26.85
N LEU A 624 -22.76 -29.25 26.28
CA LEU A 624 -21.81 -30.09 25.53
C LEU A 624 -21.79 -29.84 24.01
N GLU A 625 -22.83 -29.22 23.46
CA GLU A 625 -22.93 -29.01 22.01
C GLU A 625 -22.29 -27.68 21.52
N ALA A 626 -21.94 -26.80 22.46
CA ALA A 626 -21.47 -25.48 22.11
C ALA A 626 -19.99 -25.43 21.64
N GLU A 627 -19.18 -26.38 22.06
CA GLU A 627 -17.73 -26.31 21.84
C GLU A 627 -17.29 -26.79 20.43
N LEU A 628 -18.04 -27.74 19.86
CA LEU A 628 -17.77 -28.25 18.51
C LEU A 628 -18.23 -27.31 17.38
N THR A 629 -19.24 -26.50 17.68
CA THR A 629 -19.78 -25.54 16.70
C THR A 629 -18.90 -24.31 16.51
N PHE A 630 -18.05 -23.99 17.46
CA PHE A 630 -17.21 -22.76 17.40
C PHE A 630 -16.08 -22.89 16.37
N LYS A 631 -15.36 -24.00 16.34
CA LYS A 631 -14.25 -24.23 15.40
C LYS A 631 -14.70 -24.35 13.94
N GLY A 632 -15.89 -24.95 13.73
CA GLY A 632 -16.47 -25.03 12.38
C GLY A 632 -16.90 -23.69 11.80
N LYS A 633 -17.35 -22.75 12.70
CA LYS A 633 -17.74 -21.39 12.27
C LYS A 633 -16.57 -20.55 11.81
N GLU A 634 -15.40 -20.74 12.36
CA GLU A 634 -14.18 -19.96 12.03
C GLU A 634 -13.66 -20.30 10.63
N LEU A 635 -13.62 -21.58 10.26
CA LEU A 635 -13.28 -22.01 8.90
C LEU A 635 -14.35 -21.57 7.89
N ALA A 636 -15.63 -21.71 8.26
CA ALA A 636 -16.73 -21.26 7.40
C ALA A 636 -16.68 -19.74 7.16
N SER A 637 -16.34 -18.96 8.17
CA SER A 637 -16.19 -17.49 8.06
C SER A 637 -15.05 -17.11 7.11
N SER A 638 -13.88 -17.76 7.24
CA SER A 638 -12.73 -17.49 6.35
C SER A 638 -13.03 -17.88 4.90
N THR A 639 -13.69 -19.02 4.72
CA THR A 639 -14.11 -19.48 3.37
C THR A 639 -15.16 -18.55 2.77
N MET A 640 -16.12 -18.09 3.59
CA MET A 640 -17.15 -17.15 3.15
C MET A 640 -16.56 -15.78 2.77
N MET A 641 -15.49 -15.35 3.43
CA MET A 641 -14.77 -14.12 3.08
C MET A 641 -14.12 -14.19 1.70
N LEU A 642 -13.55 -15.35 1.34
CA LEU A 642 -12.98 -15.59 0.00
C LEU A 642 -14.08 -15.67 -1.08
N ILE A 643 -15.22 -16.29 -0.76
CA ILE A 643 -16.39 -16.34 -1.64
C ILE A 643 -16.95 -14.95 -1.90
N ASN A 644 -17.13 -14.14 -0.84
CA ASN A 644 -17.62 -12.77 -0.95
C ASN A 644 -16.65 -11.89 -1.76
N LYS A 645 -15.33 -12.04 -1.56
CA LYS A 645 -14.32 -11.35 -2.39
C LYS A 645 -14.54 -11.67 -3.87
N ASN A 646 -14.71 -12.94 -4.21
CA ASN A 646 -14.89 -13.37 -5.59
C ASN A 646 -16.26 -12.94 -6.15
N GLU A 647 -17.31 -12.96 -5.35
CA GLU A 647 -18.65 -12.50 -5.75
C GLU A 647 -18.64 -11.00 -6.10
N VAL A 648 -17.98 -10.17 -5.27
CA VAL A 648 -17.78 -8.73 -5.55
C VAL A 648 -16.99 -8.53 -6.85
N LEU A 649 -15.97 -9.32 -7.10
CA LEU A 649 -15.20 -9.24 -8.35
C LEU A 649 -16.04 -9.64 -9.57
N TYR A 650 -16.96 -10.62 -9.43
CA TYR A 650 -17.91 -10.96 -10.48
C TYR A 650 -18.94 -9.86 -10.74
N GLU A 651 -19.46 -9.25 -9.67
CA GLU A 651 -20.40 -8.12 -9.79
C GLU A 651 -19.74 -6.93 -10.47
N ILE A 652 -18.51 -6.59 -10.08
CA ILE A 652 -17.74 -5.52 -10.72
C ILE A 652 -17.50 -5.84 -12.21
N LYS A 653 -17.19 -7.08 -12.55
CA LYS A 653 -17.03 -7.51 -13.94
C LYS A 653 -18.32 -7.38 -14.73
N ALA A 654 -19.44 -7.86 -14.17
CA ALA A 654 -20.75 -7.79 -14.79
C ALA A 654 -21.22 -6.34 -15.00
N GLU A 655 -20.98 -5.46 -14.02
CA GLU A 655 -21.33 -4.04 -14.12
C GLU A 655 -20.47 -3.33 -15.18
N LEU A 656 -19.19 -3.66 -15.26
CA LEU A 656 -18.31 -3.16 -16.31
C LEU A 656 -18.76 -3.62 -17.70
N GLU A 657 -19.20 -4.87 -17.84
CA GLU A 657 -19.73 -5.42 -19.10
C GLU A 657 -21.06 -4.76 -19.47
N ALA A 658 -21.96 -4.56 -18.50
CA ALA A 658 -23.22 -3.87 -18.68
C ALA A 658 -23.06 -2.39 -19.07
N GLN A 659 -22.07 -1.71 -18.49
CA GLN A 659 -21.72 -0.33 -18.85
C GLN A 659 -21.15 -0.24 -20.26
N LYS A 660 -20.36 -1.22 -20.67
CA LYS A 660 -19.83 -1.31 -22.04
C LYS A 660 -20.98 -1.46 -23.05
N GLU A 661 -21.97 -2.28 -22.75
CA GLU A 661 -23.13 -2.50 -23.61
C GLU A 661 -24.01 -1.25 -23.74
N LYS A 662 -24.17 -0.48 -22.64
CA LYS A 662 -24.94 0.78 -22.62
C LYS A 662 -24.25 1.93 -23.36
N LEU A 663 -22.92 1.97 -23.37
CA LEU A 663 -22.13 3.08 -23.95
C LEU A 663 -21.68 2.87 -25.40
N GLY A 664 -21.84 1.66 -25.96
CA GLY A 664 -21.65 1.33 -27.37
C GLY A 664 -20.28 1.77 -27.94
N VAL A 665 -20.28 2.44 -29.09
CA VAL A 665 -19.09 2.79 -29.87
C VAL A 665 -18.15 3.80 -29.16
N HIS A 666 -18.61 4.49 -28.14
CA HIS A 666 -17.83 5.52 -27.44
C HIS A 666 -17.08 5.00 -26.21
N TYR A 667 -17.15 3.69 -25.95
CA TYR A 667 -16.48 3.12 -24.79
C TYR A 667 -14.97 2.84 -25.05
N PRO A 668 -14.06 3.26 -24.18
CA PRO A 668 -12.63 3.04 -24.43
C PRO A 668 -12.21 1.59 -24.18
N ASN A 669 -12.35 0.78 -25.20
CA ASN A 669 -12.11 -0.68 -25.19
C ASN A 669 -10.76 -1.10 -24.58
N LYS A 670 -9.71 -0.26 -24.69
CA LYS A 670 -8.39 -0.54 -24.17
C LYS A 670 -8.34 -0.59 -22.63
N TYR A 671 -9.09 0.31 -21.97
CA TYR A 671 -9.14 0.35 -20.49
C TYR A 671 -10.07 -0.73 -19.93
N PHE A 672 -11.17 -0.99 -20.62
CA PHE A 672 -12.08 -2.07 -20.27
C PHE A 672 -11.37 -3.43 -20.28
N SER A 673 -10.71 -3.78 -21.37
CA SER A 673 -9.98 -5.06 -21.48
C SER A 673 -8.90 -5.20 -20.40
N LYS A 674 -8.26 -4.10 -20.00
CA LYS A 674 -7.27 -4.12 -18.91
C LYS A 674 -7.91 -4.35 -17.55
N MET A 675 -9.06 -3.72 -17.26
CA MET A 675 -9.78 -3.92 -15.99
C MET A 675 -10.39 -5.32 -15.90
N VAL A 676 -11.01 -5.79 -16.95
CA VAL A 676 -11.57 -7.16 -16.98
C VAL A 676 -10.47 -8.20 -16.79
N LYS A 677 -9.32 -8.03 -17.44
CA LYS A 677 -8.18 -8.93 -17.28
C LYS A 677 -7.63 -8.93 -15.84
N LEU A 678 -7.51 -7.76 -15.20
CA LEU A 678 -7.12 -7.63 -13.80
C LEU A 678 -8.09 -8.36 -12.84
N ILE A 679 -9.38 -8.28 -13.12
CA ILE A 679 -10.40 -8.98 -12.34
C ILE A 679 -10.27 -10.49 -12.55
N GLU A 680 -10.09 -10.95 -13.78
CA GLU A 680 -9.93 -12.37 -14.11
C GLU A 680 -8.67 -12.99 -13.48
N GLU A 681 -7.56 -12.27 -13.48
CA GLU A 681 -6.33 -12.70 -12.80
C GLU A 681 -6.49 -12.84 -11.30
N ASN A 682 -7.31 -11.98 -10.66
CA ASN A 682 -7.61 -12.08 -9.22
C ASN A 682 -8.68 -13.12 -8.87
N LEU A 683 -9.55 -13.51 -9.81
CA LEU A 683 -10.53 -14.57 -9.64
C LEU A 683 -9.91 -15.98 -9.73
N SER A 684 -8.77 -16.11 -10.42
CA SER A 684 -8.11 -17.40 -10.67
C SER A 684 -6.93 -17.68 -9.75
N SER A 685 -6.76 -16.92 -8.67
CA SER A 685 -5.59 -16.99 -7.79
C SER A 685 -5.41 -18.35 -7.14
N GLU A 686 -4.33 -19.04 -7.52
CA GLU A 686 -3.89 -20.30 -6.92
C GLU A 686 -3.48 -20.12 -5.45
N ASP A 687 -3.24 -18.90 -5.04
CA ASP A 687 -2.85 -18.52 -3.69
C ASP A 687 -4.03 -18.50 -2.72
N ASP A 688 -5.22 -18.10 -3.15
CA ASP A 688 -6.47 -18.21 -2.36
C ASP A 688 -6.74 -19.69 -2.00
N TRP A 689 -6.41 -20.60 -2.92
CA TRP A 689 -6.54 -22.02 -2.66
C TRP A 689 -5.52 -22.53 -1.60
N LYS A 690 -4.29 -22.06 -1.63
CA LYS A 690 -3.25 -22.48 -0.65
C LYS A 690 -3.59 -22.03 0.76
N ILE A 691 -4.11 -20.80 0.90
CA ILE A 691 -4.59 -20.25 2.18
C ILE A 691 -5.77 -21.08 2.70
N PHE A 692 -6.72 -21.37 1.84
CA PHE A 692 -7.86 -22.25 2.18
C PHE A 692 -7.40 -23.63 2.62
N GLN A 693 -6.51 -24.25 1.86
CA GLN A 693 -6.00 -25.60 2.15
C GLN A 693 -5.28 -25.67 3.49
N ALA A 694 -4.43 -24.69 3.79
CA ALA A 694 -3.71 -24.62 5.06
C ALA A 694 -4.66 -24.53 6.26
N ASN A 695 -5.73 -23.74 6.16
CA ASN A 695 -6.75 -23.61 7.20
C ASN A 695 -7.66 -24.84 7.31
N PHE A 696 -7.97 -25.44 6.17
CA PHE A 696 -8.80 -26.66 6.12
C PHE A 696 -8.08 -27.87 6.73
N ASP A 697 -6.80 -28.04 6.43
CA ASP A 697 -5.98 -29.13 6.97
C ASP A 697 -5.80 -29.05 8.51
N LEU A 698 -5.84 -27.84 9.06
CA LEU A 698 -5.82 -27.62 10.51
C LEU A 698 -7.04 -28.23 11.25
N ILE A 699 -8.19 -28.28 10.60
CA ILE A 699 -9.45 -28.75 11.19
C ILE A 699 -9.76 -30.18 10.76
N HIS A 700 -9.27 -30.58 9.58
CA HIS A 700 -9.58 -31.85 8.94
C HIS A 700 -8.32 -32.64 8.52
N GLU A 701 -7.38 -32.78 9.46
CA GLU A 701 -5.98 -33.25 9.30
C GLU A 701 -5.75 -34.49 8.41
N SER A 702 -6.73 -35.34 8.24
CA SER A 702 -6.60 -36.60 7.49
C SER A 702 -7.45 -36.65 6.22
N PHE A 703 -8.31 -35.67 5.99
CA PHE A 703 -9.32 -35.75 4.94
C PHE A 703 -8.73 -35.94 3.53
N PHE A 704 -7.79 -35.09 3.12
CA PHE A 704 -7.20 -35.22 1.78
C PHE A 704 -6.36 -36.48 1.62
N ARG A 705 -5.68 -36.89 2.68
CA ARG A 705 -4.88 -38.10 2.68
C ARG A 705 -5.75 -39.35 2.53
N ASN A 706 -6.81 -39.43 3.34
CA ASN A 706 -7.71 -40.59 3.32
C ASN A 706 -8.50 -40.66 2.00
N LEU A 707 -8.94 -39.51 1.50
CA LEU A 707 -9.67 -39.45 0.25
C LEU A 707 -8.81 -39.87 -0.96
N ARG A 708 -7.53 -39.49 -0.98
CA ARG A 708 -6.58 -39.93 -2.03
C ARG A 708 -6.22 -41.40 -1.91
N SER A 709 -6.08 -41.94 -0.70
CA SER A 709 -5.74 -43.33 -0.51
C SER A 709 -6.85 -44.27 -0.97
N GLN A 710 -8.10 -43.85 -0.78
CA GLN A 710 -9.25 -44.65 -1.12
C GLN A 710 -9.70 -44.47 -2.59
N TYR A 711 -9.42 -43.29 -3.17
CA TYR A 711 -9.81 -42.95 -4.56
C TYR A 711 -8.61 -42.32 -5.31
N PRO A 712 -7.66 -43.11 -5.80
CA PRO A 712 -6.41 -42.62 -6.43
C PRO A 712 -6.64 -41.82 -7.71
N ASP A 713 -7.78 -42.00 -8.39
CA ASP A 713 -8.12 -41.36 -9.67
C ASP A 713 -8.60 -39.89 -9.51
N LEU A 714 -8.63 -39.38 -8.28
CA LEU A 714 -9.04 -37.98 -8.03
C LEU A 714 -7.91 -37.02 -8.38
N THR A 715 -8.21 -36.08 -9.26
CA THR A 715 -7.27 -35.02 -9.62
C THR A 715 -7.21 -33.94 -8.53
N PRO A 716 -6.19 -33.06 -8.53
CA PRO A 716 -6.15 -31.92 -7.61
C PRO A 716 -7.41 -31.05 -7.63
N ASN A 717 -8.01 -30.87 -8.79
CA ASN A 717 -9.26 -30.12 -8.93
C ASN A 717 -10.47 -30.87 -8.34
N ASP A 718 -10.50 -32.17 -8.44
CA ASP A 718 -11.54 -32.98 -7.79
C ASP A 718 -11.46 -32.84 -6.27
N LEU A 719 -10.24 -32.83 -5.69
CA LEU A 719 -10.01 -32.63 -4.27
C LEU A 719 -10.43 -31.26 -3.77
N LYS A 720 -10.21 -30.22 -4.58
CA LYS A 720 -10.70 -28.85 -4.29
C LYS A 720 -12.24 -28.85 -4.14
N ILE A 721 -12.91 -29.51 -5.06
CA ILE A 721 -14.38 -29.60 -5.01
C ILE A 721 -14.84 -30.43 -3.83
N CYS A 722 -14.15 -31.53 -3.50
CA CYS A 722 -14.47 -32.36 -2.33
C CYS A 722 -14.41 -31.55 -1.01
N SER A 723 -13.37 -30.76 -0.81
CA SER A 723 -13.23 -29.95 0.41
C SER A 723 -14.31 -28.87 0.52
N LEU A 724 -14.65 -28.21 -0.57
CA LEU A 724 -15.71 -27.20 -0.60
C LEU A 724 -17.10 -27.81 -0.38
N LEU A 725 -17.34 -28.98 -0.92
CA LEU A 725 -18.56 -29.75 -0.68
C LEU A 725 -18.67 -30.25 0.76
N ARG A 726 -17.53 -30.66 1.38
CA ARG A 726 -17.49 -31.03 2.81
C ARG A 726 -17.86 -29.88 3.73
N LEU A 727 -17.55 -28.65 3.35
CA LEU A 727 -18.00 -27.43 4.04
C LEU A 727 -19.46 -27.06 3.74
N ASN A 728 -20.17 -27.92 3.03
CA ASN A 728 -21.57 -27.73 2.63
C ASN A 728 -21.83 -26.43 1.83
N LEU A 729 -20.85 -26.01 1.01
CA LEU A 729 -21.01 -24.83 0.17
C LEU A 729 -21.95 -25.11 -1.01
N THR A 730 -22.73 -24.10 -1.37
CA THR A 730 -23.68 -24.22 -2.51
C THR A 730 -22.93 -24.28 -3.85
N THR A 731 -23.60 -24.78 -4.89
CA THR A 731 -23.04 -24.80 -6.25
C THR A 731 -22.61 -23.39 -6.71
N LYS A 732 -23.36 -22.36 -6.29
CA LYS A 732 -23.06 -20.95 -6.58
C LYS A 732 -21.77 -20.50 -5.87
N ASP A 733 -21.63 -20.81 -4.60
CA ASP A 733 -20.45 -20.44 -3.81
C ASP A 733 -19.20 -21.14 -4.33
N ILE A 734 -19.30 -22.43 -4.70
CA ILE A 734 -18.21 -23.20 -5.29
C ILE A 734 -17.81 -22.62 -6.65
N ALA A 735 -18.78 -22.22 -7.47
CA ALA A 735 -18.53 -21.58 -8.75
C ALA A 735 -17.76 -20.26 -8.57
N ASN A 736 -18.20 -19.41 -7.63
CA ASN A 736 -17.56 -18.14 -7.28
C ASN A 736 -16.15 -18.35 -6.70
N PHE A 737 -15.98 -19.35 -5.84
CA PHE A 737 -14.69 -19.64 -5.22
C PHE A 737 -13.63 -20.16 -6.22
N LEU A 738 -14.07 -21.03 -7.15
CA LEU A 738 -13.19 -21.65 -8.15
C LEU A 738 -13.05 -20.87 -9.45
N GLY A 739 -13.81 -19.79 -9.63
CA GLY A 739 -13.79 -18.99 -10.86
C GLY A 739 -14.36 -19.72 -12.09
N ILE A 740 -15.31 -20.62 -11.91
CA ILE A 740 -15.89 -21.41 -13.00
C ILE A 740 -17.43 -21.23 -13.07
N SER A 741 -18.02 -21.56 -14.22
CA SER A 741 -19.46 -21.42 -14.38
C SER A 741 -20.23 -22.40 -13.49
N LEU A 742 -21.48 -22.06 -13.10
CA LEU A 742 -22.39 -22.94 -12.38
C LEU A 742 -22.50 -24.32 -13.05
N ARG A 743 -22.64 -24.31 -14.38
CA ARG A 743 -22.70 -25.53 -15.20
C ARG A 743 -21.37 -26.32 -15.13
N GLY A 744 -20.23 -25.61 -14.99
CA GLY A 744 -18.92 -26.22 -14.78
C GLY A 744 -18.82 -26.97 -13.46
N VAL A 745 -19.37 -26.42 -12.37
CA VAL A 745 -19.45 -27.10 -11.07
C VAL A 745 -20.37 -28.31 -11.11
N GLU A 746 -21.52 -28.21 -11.78
CA GLU A 746 -22.45 -29.35 -11.94
C GLU A 746 -21.83 -30.52 -12.69
N ILE A 747 -21.12 -30.23 -13.79
CA ILE A 747 -20.39 -31.25 -14.55
C ILE A 747 -19.28 -31.86 -13.70
N ALA A 748 -18.60 -31.06 -12.92
CA ALA A 748 -17.53 -31.53 -12.02
C ALA A 748 -18.11 -32.40 -10.90
N ARG A 749 -19.24 -32.03 -10.29
CA ARG A 749 -19.96 -32.87 -9.31
C ARG A 749 -20.42 -34.17 -9.90
N TYR A 750 -20.91 -34.17 -11.12
CA TYR A 750 -21.31 -35.39 -11.83
C TYR A 750 -20.11 -36.31 -12.06
N ARG A 751 -19.00 -35.78 -12.56
CA ARG A 751 -17.76 -36.55 -12.76
C ARG A 751 -17.16 -37.06 -11.44
N LEU A 752 -17.19 -36.23 -10.39
CA LEU A 752 -16.73 -36.58 -9.08
C LEU A 752 -17.53 -37.73 -8.48
N ARG A 753 -18.85 -37.68 -8.60
CA ARG A 753 -19.76 -38.75 -8.19
C ARG A 753 -19.43 -40.07 -8.86
N LYS A 754 -19.07 -40.06 -10.15
CA LYS A 754 -18.66 -41.23 -10.91
C LYS A 754 -17.30 -41.77 -10.43
N LYS A 755 -16.34 -40.90 -10.15
CA LYS A 755 -15.00 -41.30 -9.63
C LYS A 755 -15.06 -41.88 -8.21
N LEU A 756 -15.96 -41.32 -7.39
CA LEU A 756 -16.21 -41.83 -6.04
C LEU A 756 -17.12 -43.08 -6.01
N GLN A 757 -17.56 -43.55 -7.16
CA GLN A 757 -18.43 -44.74 -7.35
C GLN A 757 -19.69 -44.69 -6.50
N LEU A 758 -20.29 -43.49 -6.33
CA LEU A 758 -21.45 -43.29 -5.49
C LEU A 758 -22.72 -43.69 -6.25
N PRO A 759 -23.60 -44.53 -5.64
CA PRO A 759 -24.89 -44.85 -6.21
C PRO A 759 -25.81 -43.63 -6.31
N THR A 760 -26.85 -43.72 -7.19
CA THR A 760 -27.69 -42.58 -7.53
C THR A 760 -28.54 -42.03 -6.39
N ASP A 761 -28.82 -42.83 -5.38
CA ASP A 761 -29.62 -42.52 -4.20
C ASP A 761 -28.78 -41.85 -3.05
N LYS A 762 -27.45 -41.90 -3.10
CA LYS A 762 -26.60 -41.35 -2.03
C LYS A 762 -26.21 -39.89 -2.35
N ASN A 763 -26.47 -38.97 -1.41
CA ASN A 763 -26.09 -37.57 -1.58
C ASN A 763 -24.56 -37.42 -1.52
N LEU A 764 -23.98 -36.71 -2.51
CA LEU A 764 -22.54 -36.49 -2.61
C LEU A 764 -21.98 -35.64 -1.46
N VAL A 765 -22.77 -34.65 -1.00
CA VAL A 765 -22.36 -33.72 0.08
C VAL A 765 -22.35 -34.47 1.40
N ASP A 766 -23.42 -35.19 1.71
CA ASP A 766 -23.54 -35.99 2.94
C ASP A 766 -22.42 -37.04 3.03
N PHE A 767 -22.12 -37.72 1.91
CA PHE A 767 -21.00 -38.63 1.84
C PHE A 767 -19.66 -37.97 2.19
N LEU A 768 -19.39 -36.77 1.65
CA LEU A 768 -18.12 -36.08 1.92
C LEU A 768 -18.04 -35.48 3.33
N ILE A 769 -19.17 -35.12 3.93
CA ILE A 769 -19.25 -34.67 5.33
C ILE A 769 -18.94 -35.81 6.28
N GLU A 770 -19.51 -36.98 6.04
CA GLU A 770 -19.33 -38.18 6.87
C GLU A 770 -18.01 -38.92 6.63
N PHE A 771 -17.31 -38.60 5.54
CA PHE A 771 -16.05 -39.26 5.16
C PHE A 771 -14.97 -38.97 6.22
N LYS A 772 -14.50 -40.02 6.89
CA LYS A 772 -13.47 -39.98 7.96
C LYS A 772 -12.05 -40.21 7.44
#